data_76d822cdc3d64de2c82f21133b04498d
#
_entry.id   76d822cdc3d64de2c82f21133b04498d
#
_cell.length_a   1.000
_cell.length_b   1.000
_cell.length_c   1.000
_cell.angle_alpha   90.00
_cell.angle_beta   90.00
_cell.angle_gamma   90.00
#
_symmetry.space_group_name_H-M   'P 1'
#
loop_
_entity.id
_entity.type
_entity.pdbx_description
1 polymer ?
#
loop_
_entity_poly.entity_id
_entity_poly.type
_entity_poly.pdbx_seq_one_letter_code
_entity_poly.pdbx_strand_id
1 'polypeptide(L)'
;MIKLQLHENWQLCNIRQLDWIPAQIPGDIYAALLKTGKMPDPFFGDNEYQAKALMEEDYEYRTVFNYEEAQFKDCQEVILRFDGIDTIADIYLNGCCLGKVDNMHRIWEFPVGELLENGKNTLRVIIRSPLKFMAEAFKKYKNRGNEDTIEGFMHLRKAHYMCGWDWGACLPDGGIFRPVTLLGIETARLDSVYIRQVHKDGKVLLVPEVDVETVDEEESEADGYEGAQALEYQVTVTAPNGTKTIWDDCPDEMEIENPQLWWPNGLGEQLLYQVQVDLKAGDKIVDTWCRKIGLRALTMHREKDQWGESFAHEVNGYQVFAMGADYIPEDNLLQRTSRERTRELLLQCKRANFNTVRVWGGGYYPEVWFFDLCDEMGLMVWQDFMFACSVYELTPEFEANIRQEFIDNIKRLRHHASLALWCGNNEMEMFVKQGTWVTKPTEMRDYLFMYERIIPEVLSEYDPDTFYWPASPSSGGSFDEPNDPNRGDVHYWEVWHGNKPFSEYRKYFFRYASEFGFQSFPSVKTLETVTDDPKELNPFSYVMEKHQRNYGGNGKIAKYMQAAYRYPENFSDFVYASQLLQADGIRYGVEHYRRNRGRCMGAIYWQLNDCWPVISWSSIDYYGRWKALHYYAKRFFAPVMLSCEEQSWMTVEADMNRQHFEFEKSIRLNVTNETLDAHRVLVKWAVRKTDATILREEEQWLEVPVLSAVWMDKVELPQIDCFNEYVSYEAWENDQIISQGTVIFSYPKYFHYLNPGLAVRVDGDEIVVKAEAYAKSVEIRNEKDDLILEDNYFDMNAVEYRVKILDGKPDGLKVRRVYDI
;
A
#
# COMPACT_ATOMS: atom_id res chain seq x y z
N MET A 1 -27.86 22.13 -2.93
CA MET A 1 -27.39 21.47 -4.17
C MET A 1 -28.16 20.18 -4.45
N ILE A 2 -28.57 19.88 -5.68
CA ILE A 2 -29.28 18.66 -6.10
C ILE A 2 -28.27 17.69 -6.72
N LYS A 3 -28.41 16.39 -6.41
CA LYS A 3 -27.51 15.35 -6.97
C LYS A 3 -28.34 14.21 -7.55
N LEU A 4 -28.16 13.94 -8.84
CA LEU A 4 -28.75 12.79 -9.54
C LEU A 4 -27.65 11.90 -10.10
N GLN A 5 -27.52 10.70 -9.53
CA GLN A 5 -26.50 9.73 -10.00
C GLN A 5 -26.99 9.02 -11.26
N LEU A 6 -26.12 8.92 -12.26
CA LEU A 6 -26.41 8.30 -13.55
C LEU A 6 -25.76 6.91 -13.64
N HIS A 7 -26.23 5.95 -12.82
CA HIS A 7 -25.63 4.61 -12.73
C HIS A 7 -26.41 3.53 -13.48
N GLU A 8 -27.64 3.84 -13.96
CA GLU A 8 -28.55 2.86 -14.52
C GLU A 8 -28.53 2.82 -16.05
N ASN A 9 -28.95 1.68 -16.61
CA ASN A 9 -29.22 1.45 -18.02
C ASN A 9 -28.05 1.67 -18.98
N TRP A 10 -26.83 1.54 -18.49
CA TRP A 10 -25.66 1.66 -19.34
C TRP A 10 -25.48 0.44 -20.23
N GLN A 11 -25.05 0.71 -21.47
CA GLN A 11 -24.68 -0.24 -22.49
C GLN A 11 -23.28 0.10 -22.99
N LEU A 12 -22.55 -0.94 -23.39
CA LEU A 12 -21.21 -0.86 -23.98
C LEU A 12 -21.21 -1.51 -25.35
N CYS A 13 -20.49 -0.93 -26.32
CA CYS A 13 -20.20 -1.64 -27.57
C CYS A 13 -18.80 -1.32 -28.09
N ASN A 14 -18.21 -2.27 -28.78
CA ASN A 14 -17.10 -2.03 -29.68
C ASN A 14 -17.61 -1.26 -30.90
N ILE A 15 -17.02 -0.10 -31.22
CA ILE A 15 -17.53 0.81 -32.25
C ILE A 15 -17.54 0.16 -33.65
N ARG A 16 -16.63 -0.76 -33.93
CA ARG A 16 -16.59 -1.46 -35.22
C ARG A 16 -17.62 -2.56 -35.35
N GLN A 17 -17.92 -3.25 -34.26
CA GLN A 17 -18.80 -4.42 -34.25
C GLN A 17 -20.27 -4.03 -34.08
N LEU A 18 -20.54 -2.89 -33.39
CA LEU A 18 -21.89 -2.37 -33.09
C LEU A 18 -22.80 -3.35 -32.35
N ASP A 19 -22.20 -4.27 -31.58
CA ASP A 19 -22.87 -5.26 -30.75
C ASP A 19 -22.94 -4.78 -29.30
N TRP A 20 -24.10 -4.30 -28.89
CA TRP A 20 -24.36 -3.69 -27.59
C TRP A 20 -24.53 -4.74 -26.49
N ILE A 21 -23.80 -4.58 -25.41
CA ILE A 21 -23.90 -5.39 -24.19
C ILE A 21 -24.25 -4.52 -22.98
N PRO A 22 -24.89 -5.08 -21.95
CA PRO A 22 -25.08 -4.37 -20.69
C PRO A 22 -23.74 -4.02 -20.06
N ALA A 23 -23.64 -2.79 -19.52
CA ALA A 23 -22.51 -2.33 -18.73
C ALA A 23 -22.98 -1.84 -17.36
N GLN A 24 -22.08 -1.85 -16.39
CA GLN A 24 -22.31 -1.30 -15.06
C GLN A 24 -21.41 -0.08 -14.89
N ILE A 25 -21.91 1.00 -14.25
CA ILE A 25 -21.14 2.17 -13.88
C ILE A 25 -21.35 2.45 -12.39
N PRO A 26 -20.30 2.68 -11.63
CA PRO A 26 -18.87 2.60 -11.99
C PRO A 26 -18.45 1.22 -12.50
N GLY A 27 -17.52 1.19 -13.49
CA GLY A 27 -17.04 -0.07 -14.05
C GLY A 27 -16.06 0.11 -15.20
N ASP A 28 -15.59 -1.01 -15.72
CA ASP A 28 -14.59 -1.09 -16.77
C ASP A 28 -15.04 -1.97 -17.95
N ILE A 29 -14.33 -1.85 -19.08
CA ILE A 29 -14.64 -2.57 -20.33
C ILE A 29 -14.44 -4.08 -20.13
N TYR A 30 -13.34 -4.49 -19.51
CA TYR A 30 -13.05 -5.90 -19.30
C TYR A 30 -14.08 -6.59 -18.42
N ALA A 31 -14.54 -5.96 -17.35
CA ALA A 31 -15.59 -6.52 -16.50
C ALA A 31 -16.90 -6.76 -17.27
N ALA A 32 -17.30 -5.81 -18.15
CA ALA A 32 -18.49 -5.96 -19.00
C ALA A 32 -18.33 -7.09 -20.04
N LEU A 33 -17.16 -7.18 -20.69
CA LEU A 33 -16.84 -8.24 -21.66
C LEU A 33 -16.76 -9.63 -21.00
N LEU A 34 -16.13 -9.71 -19.84
CA LEU A 34 -16.03 -10.95 -19.05
C LEU A 34 -17.41 -11.45 -18.61
N LYS A 35 -18.24 -10.56 -18.03
CA LYS A 35 -19.60 -10.88 -17.57
C LYS A 35 -20.51 -11.39 -18.71
N THR A 36 -20.28 -10.94 -19.94
CA THR A 36 -21.08 -11.33 -21.11
C THR A 36 -20.45 -12.48 -21.92
N GLY A 37 -19.34 -13.05 -21.45
CA GLY A 37 -18.64 -14.15 -22.11
C GLY A 37 -17.95 -13.78 -23.43
N LYS A 38 -17.69 -12.47 -23.64
CA LYS A 38 -17.00 -11.94 -24.83
C LYS A 38 -15.48 -11.86 -24.67
N MET A 39 -15.00 -12.12 -23.47
CA MET A 39 -13.59 -12.23 -23.12
C MET A 39 -13.41 -13.44 -22.21
N PRO A 40 -12.35 -14.27 -22.37
CA PRO A 40 -12.01 -15.26 -21.38
C PRO A 40 -11.49 -14.61 -20.11
N ASP A 41 -11.40 -15.37 -19.01
CA ASP A 41 -10.77 -14.87 -17.79
C ASP A 41 -9.31 -14.47 -18.10
N PRO A 42 -8.95 -13.17 -17.97
CA PRO A 42 -7.62 -12.69 -18.32
C PRO A 42 -6.51 -13.23 -17.40
N PHE A 43 -6.88 -13.76 -16.23
CA PHE A 43 -5.94 -14.30 -15.25
C PHE A 43 -5.65 -15.80 -15.46
N PHE A 44 -6.33 -16.46 -16.39
CA PHE A 44 -6.11 -17.88 -16.66
C PHE A 44 -5.07 -18.08 -17.78
N GLY A 45 -4.00 -18.80 -17.48
CA GLY A 45 -2.93 -19.12 -18.41
C GLY A 45 -2.24 -17.87 -18.98
N ASP A 46 -2.38 -17.68 -20.29
CA ASP A 46 -1.86 -16.51 -21.02
C ASP A 46 -2.96 -15.67 -21.69
N ASN A 47 -4.20 -15.76 -21.19
CA ASN A 47 -5.35 -15.04 -21.73
C ASN A 47 -5.17 -13.52 -21.68
N GLU A 48 -4.22 -12.98 -20.90
CA GLU A 48 -3.90 -11.55 -20.88
C GLU A 48 -3.60 -11.01 -22.29
N TYR A 49 -3.01 -11.84 -23.18
CA TYR A 49 -2.74 -11.41 -24.55
C TYR A 49 -4.01 -11.20 -25.37
N GLN A 50 -5.02 -12.05 -25.15
CA GLN A 50 -6.32 -11.90 -25.81
C GLN A 50 -7.05 -10.66 -25.26
N ALA A 51 -7.02 -10.46 -23.94
CA ALA A 51 -7.60 -9.29 -23.30
C ALA A 51 -6.94 -7.99 -23.79
N LYS A 52 -5.59 -7.94 -23.80
CA LYS A 52 -4.84 -6.80 -24.33
C LYS A 52 -5.24 -6.44 -25.76
N ALA A 53 -5.38 -7.43 -26.65
CA ALA A 53 -5.74 -7.20 -28.05
C ALA A 53 -7.12 -6.54 -28.22
N LEU A 54 -8.06 -6.75 -27.29
CA LEU A 54 -9.37 -6.09 -27.32
C LEU A 54 -9.26 -4.57 -27.17
N MET A 55 -8.23 -4.08 -26.50
CA MET A 55 -8.00 -2.64 -26.28
C MET A 55 -7.30 -1.94 -27.45
N GLU A 56 -7.05 -2.64 -28.57
CA GLU A 56 -6.72 -2.00 -29.84
C GLU A 56 -7.94 -1.28 -30.46
N GLU A 57 -9.16 -1.53 -29.97
CA GLU A 57 -10.38 -0.94 -30.48
C GLU A 57 -10.91 0.16 -29.57
N ASP A 58 -11.70 1.08 -30.15
CA ASP A 58 -12.44 2.08 -29.40
C ASP A 58 -13.79 1.50 -28.93
N TYR A 59 -14.25 1.93 -27.76
CA TYR A 59 -15.52 1.49 -27.17
C TYR A 59 -16.44 2.66 -26.88
N GLU A 60 -17.77 2.44 -27.03
CA GLU A 60 -18.77 3.43 -26.69
C GLU A 60 -19.62 2.94 -25.51
N TYR A 61 -19.64 3.72 -24.42
CA TYR A 61 -20.64 3.64 -23.37
C TYR A 61 -21.81 4.54 -23.72
N ARG A 62 -23.05 4.05 -23.49
CA ARG A 62 -24.25 4.82 -23.69
C ARG A 62 -25.29 4.53 -22.63
N THR A 63 -25.95 5.60 -22.15
CA THR A 63 -27.15 5.49 -21.33
C THR A 63 -28.22 6.47 -21.77
N VAL A 64 -29.47 6.13 -21.47
CA VAL A 64 -30.62 7.03 -21.58
C VAL A 64 -31.18 7.23 -20.18
N PHE A 65 -31.15 8.45 -19.71
CA PHE A 65 -31.64 8.83 -18.38
C PHE A 65 -32.77 9.82 -18.47
N ASN A 66 -33.61 9.91 -17.43
CA ASN A 66 -34.70 10.86 -17.34
C ASN A 66 -34.26 12.09 -16.55
N TYR A 67 -34.45 13.27 -17.14
CA TYR A 67 -34.28 14.56 -16.48
C TYR A 67 -35.64 15.21 -16.25
N GLU A 68 -35.95 15.55 -15.00
CA GLU A 68 -37.18 16.22 -14.62
C GLU A 68 -36.88 17.69 -14.33
N GLU A 69 -37.14 18.58 -15.29
CA GLU A 69 -36.89 20.03 -15.17
C GLU A 69 -37.49 20.61 -13.89
N ALA A 70 -38.67 20.11 -13.47
CA ALA A 70 -39.33 20.54 -12.23
C ALA A 70 -38.49 20.29 -10.97
N GLN A 71 -37.62 19.27 -10.96
CA GLN A 71 -36.69 18.98 -9.85
C GLN A 71 -35.54 19.99 -9.79
N PHE A 72 -35.08 20.48 -10.94
CA PHE A 72 -33.95 21.40 -11.08
C PHE A 72 -34.38 22.86 -11.33
N LYS A 73 -35.70 23.18 -11.22
CA LYS A 73 -36.26 24.49 -11.57
C LYS A 73 -35.65 25.68 -10.81
N ASP A 74 -35.15 25.44 -9.62
CA ASP A 74 -34.53 26.46 -8.76
C ASP A 74 -33.00 26.51 -8.93
N CYS A 75 -32.41 25.64 -9.79
CA CYS A 75 -31.00 25.62 -10.09
C CYS A 75 -30.68 26.63 -11.21
N GLN A 76 -29.66 27.43 -10.98
CA GLN A 76 -29.15 28.38 -11.99
C GLN A 76 -28.16 27.68 -12.92
N GLU A 77 -27.45 26.66 -12.42
CA GLU A 77 -26.54 25.86 -13.23
C GLU A 77 -26.78 24.35 -13.02
N VAL A 78 -26.57 23.57 -14.09
CA VAL A 78 -26.58 22.11 -14.05
C VAL A 78 -25.30 21.59 -14.68
N ILE A 79 -24.51 20.84 -13.90
CA ILE A 79 -23.19 20.31 -14.27
C ILE A 79 -23.28 18.79 -14.39
N LEU A 80 -22.72 18.24 -15.47
CA LEU A 80 -22.45 16.81 -15.60
C LEU A 80 -21.01 16.56 -15.11
N ARG A 81 -20.88 15.79 -14.03
CA ARG A 81 -19.62 15.49 -13.38
C ARG A 81 -19.26 14.01 -13.51
N PHE A 82 -18.00 13.76 -13.89
CA PHE A 82 -17.34 12.46 -13.86
C PHE A 82 -16.23 12.48 -12.81
N ASP A 83 -16.32 11.64 -11.80
CA ASP A 83 -15.28 11.55 -10.76
C ASP A 83 -14.02 10.76 -11.23
N GLY A 84 -14.11 10.08 -12.39
CA GLY A 84 -12.98 9.40 -13.03
C GLY A 84 -13.36 8.64 -14.29
N ILE A 85 -12.63 8.90 -15.37
CA ILE A 85 -12.71 8.20 -16.66
C ILE A 85 -11.32 7.67 -17.02
N ASP A 86 -11.20 6.40 -17.29
CA ASP A 86 -9.96 5.75 -17.74
C ASP A 86 -10.04 5.46 -19.24
N THR A 87 -9.35 6.20 -20.08
CA THR A 87 -8.50 7.38 -19.83
C THR A 87 -8.83 8.47 -20.84
N ILE A 88 -8.74 8.15 -22.15
CA ILE A 88 -9.02 9.10 -23.25
C ILE A 88 -10.45 8.92 -23.69
N ALA A 89 -11.26 9.96 -23.58
CA ALA A 89 -12.65 9.88 -24.02
C ALA A 89 -13.16 11.15 -24.69
N ASP A 90 -14.11 10.96 -25.60
CA ASP A 90 -14.97 12.02 -26.14
C ASP A 90 -16.37 11.88 -25.50
N ILE A 91 -16.92 12.96 -24.98
CA ILE A 91 -18.19 12.97 -24.22
C ILE A 91 -19.25 13.74 -24.99
N TYR A 92 -20.45 13.14 -25.11
CA TYR A 92 -21.59 13.71 -25.87
C TYR A 92 -22.89 13.62 -25.05
N LEU A 93 -23.62 14.72 -25.00
CA LEU A 93 -24.99 14.78 -24.46
C LEU A 93 -25.95 15.19 -25.57
N ASN A 94 -27.02 14.43 -25.81
CA ASN A 94 -28.01 14.67 -26.85
C ASN A 94 -27.42 14.95 -28.24
N GLY A 95 -26.27 14.33 -28.54
CA GLY A 95 -25.57 14.51 -29.82
C GLY A 95 -24.58 15.68 -29.85
N CYS A 96 -24.60 16.57 -28.85
CA CYS A 96 -23.62 17.65 -28.72
C CYS A 96 -22.33 17.16 -28.04
N CYS A 97 -21.18 17.51 -28.60
CA CYS A 97 -19.87 17.20 -27.99
C CYS A 97 -19.63 18.16 -26.82
N LEU A 98 -19.50 17.62 -25.60
CA LEU A 98 -19.17 18.41 -24.41
C LEU A 98 -17.67 18.70 -24.30
N GLY A 99 -16.84 17.71 -24.66
CA GLY A 99 -15.39 17.83 -24.54
C GLY A 99 -14.65 16.51 -24.68
N LYS A 100 -13.33 16.60 -24.46
CA LYS A 100 -12.41 15.47 -24.46
C LYS A 100 -11.68 15.42 -23.13
N VAL A 101 -11.39 14.20 -22.67
CA VAL A 101 -10.65 13.92 -21.45
C VAL A 101 -9.48 12.99 -21.75
N ASP A 102 -8.39 13.07 -20.97
CA ASP A 102 -7.14 12.33 -21.21
C ASP A 102 -6.35 11.99 -19.93
N ASN A 103 -7.01 12.05 -18.77
CA ASN A 103 -6.38 11.81 -17.47
C ASN A 103 -7.36 11.10 -16.53
N MET A 104 -7.06 9.86 -16.12
CA MET A 104 -7.94 9.09 -15.24
C MET A 104 -7.94 9.58 -13.79
N HIS A 105 -6.94 10.36 -13.41
CA HIS A 105 -6.76 10.82 -12.02
C HIS A 105 -7.50 12.13 -11.73
N ARG A 106 -8.19 12.71 -12.74
CA ARG A 106 -8.91 13.99 -12.66
C ARG A 106 -10.40 13.81 -12.49
N ILE A 107 -11.03 14.85 -11.95
CA ILE A 107 -12.46 15.08 -11.99
C ILE A 107 -12.77 15.94 -13.23
N TRP A 108 -13.84 15.59 -13.93
CA TRP A 108 -14.25 16.30 -15.14
C TRP A 108 -15.67 16.81 -15.01
N GLU A 109 -15.86 18.12 -15.18
CA GLU A 109 -17.15 18.79 -15.07
C GLU A 109 -17.50 19.52 -16.37
N PHE A 110 -18.76 19.44 -16.78
CA PHE A 110 -19.29 20.06 -18.01
C PHE A 110 -20.61 20.74 -17.70
N PRO A 111 -20.74 22.08 -17.93
CA PRO A 111 -22.03 22.76 -17.88
C PRO A 111 -22.97 22.20 -18.96
N VAL A 112 -24.17 21.76 -18.56
CA VAL A 112 -25.10 21.05 -19.47
C VAL A 112 -26.53 21.58 -19.43
N GLY A 113 -26.84 22.56 -18.61
CA GLY A 113 -28.19 23.06 -18.40
C GLY A 113 -28.95 23.37 -19.70
N GLU A 114 -28.29 24.03 -20.66
CA GLU A 114 -28.89 24.38 -21.97
C GLU A 114 -29.05 23.18 -22.93
N LEU A 115 -28.41 22.07 -22.68
CA LEU A 115 -28.42 20.88 -23.53
C LEU A 115 -29.40 19.80 -23.04
N LEU A 116 -29.92 19.95 -21.81
CA LEU A 116 -30.84 19.00 -21.22
C LEU A 116 -32.28 19.24 -21.72
N GLU A 117 -32.95 18.13 -22.04
CA GLU A 117 -34.36 18.12 -22.42
C GLU A 117 -35.18 17.55 -21.26
N ASN A 118 -36.36 18.15 -21.00
CA ASN A 118 -37.27 17.57 -20.03
C ASN A 118 -37.74 16.20 -20.48
N GLY A 119 -37.47 15.16 -19.71
CA GLY A 119 -37.70 13.77 -20.08
C GLY A 119 -36.39 13.03 -20.44
N LYS A 120 -36.38 12.36 -21.58
CA LYS A 120 -35.27 11.45 -21.95
C LYS A 120 -34.08 12.19 -22.56
N ASN A 121 -32.91 11.97 -21.98
CA ASN A 121 -31.62 12.45 -22.46
C ASN A 121 -30.69 11.28 -22.76
N THR A 122 -29.82 11.42 -23.75
CA THR A 122 -28.85 10.40 -24.15
C THR A 122 -27.43 10.88 -23.86
N LEU A 123 -26.75 10.18 -22.98
CA LEU A 123 -25.31 10.40 -22.67
C LEU A 123 -24.47 9.31 -23.35
N ARG A 124 -23.45 9.73 -24.10
CA ARG A 124 -22.49 8.85 -24.77
C ARG A 124 -21.06 9.22 -24.39
N VAL A 125 -20.25 8.21 -24.09
CA VAL A 125 -18.82 8.35 -23.77
C VAL A 125 -18.05 7.38 -24.66
N ILE A 126 -17.19 7.92 -25.52
CA ILE A 126 -16.38 7.11 -26.45
C ILE A 126 -14.97 6.99 -25.88
N ILE A 127 -14.66 5.84 -25.32
CA ILE A 127 -13.31 5.51 -24.82
C ILE A 127 -12.42 5.16 -26.01
N ARG A 128 -11.33 5.89 -26.17
CA ARG A 128 -10.34 5.67 -27.22
C ARG A 128 -9.30 4.63 -26.80
N SER A 129 -8.80 3.88 -27.78
CA SER A 129 -7.77 2.88 -27.57
C SER A 129 -6.51 3.47 -26.92
N PRO A 130 -6.15 3.07 -25.69
CA PRO A 130 -4.91 3.51 -25.04
C PRO A 130 -3.69 3.02 -25.80
N LEU A 131 -3.75 1.81 -26.40
CA LEU A 131 -2.64 1.22 -27.16
C LEU A 131 -2.28 2.04 -28.39
N LYS A 132 -3.28 2.50 -29.16
CA LYS A 132 -3.04 3.36 -30.32
C LYS A 132 -2.46 4.69 -29.93
N PHE A 133 -2.98 5.30 -28.87
CA PHE A 133 -2.47 6.58 -28.37
C PHE A 133 -1.02 6.46 -27.94
N MET A 134 -0.68 5.49 -27.09
CA MET A 134 0.70 5.27 -26.60
C MET A 134 1.66 5.02 -27.76
N ALA A 135 1.30 4.19 -28.72
CA ALA A 135 2.13 3.91 -29.90
C ALA A 135 2.37 5.16 -30.78
N GLU A 136 1.36 6.02 -30.95
CA GLU A 136 1.49 7.26 -31.71
C GLU A 136 2.30 8.32 -30.96
N ALA A 137 2.10 8.46 -29.67
CA ALA A 137 2.85 9.38 -28.82
C ALA A 137 4.34 8.98 -28.77
N PHE A 138 4.64 7.71 -28.58
CA PHE A 138 5.99 7.18 -28.57
C PHE A 138 6.74 7.37 -29.88
N LYS A 139 6.05 7.36 -31.03
CA LYS A 139 6.66 7.68 -32.33
C LYS A 139 7.13 9.14 -32.40
N LYS A 140 6.40 10.05 -31.74
CA LYS A 140 6.73 11.49 -31.70
C LYS A 140 7.87 11.78 -30.75
N TYR A 141 7.82 11.21 -29.55
CA TYR A 141 8.85 11.36 -28.53
C TYR A 141 9.16 10.03 -27.86
N LYS A 142 10.35 9.48 -28.14
CA LYS A 142 10.83 8.20 -27.61
C LYS A 142 11.51 8.41 -26.26
N ASN A 143 10.72 8.54 -25.22
CA ASN A 143 11.20 8.53 -23.86
C ASN A 143 11.40 7.09 -23.34
N ARG A 144 12.11 6.97 -22.22
CA ARG A 144 12.45 5.69 -21.59
C ARG A 144 11.65 5.51 -20.32
N GLY A 145 11.48 4.26 -19.93
CA GLY A 145 10.83 3.86 -18.68
C GLY A 145 11.00 2.37 -18.45
N ASN A 146 10.25 1.85 -17.49
CA ASN A 146 10.27 0.43 -17.14
C ASN A 146 10.02 -0.45 -18.39
N GLU A 147 10.92 -1.40 -18.63
CA GLU A 147 10.91 -2.28 -19.80
C GLU A 147 9.83 -3.38 -19.74
N ASP A 148 9.25 -3.63 -18.54
CA ASP A 148 8.16 -4.61 -18.36
C ASP A 148 6.80 -4.09 -18.81
N THR A 149 6.72 -2.81 -19.23
CA THR A 149 5.50 -2.11 -19.61
C THR A 149 5.35 -1.96 -21.14
N ILE A 150 4.18 -1.48 -21.59
CA ILE A 150 3.96 -1.09 -22.98
C ILE A 150 4.76 0.19 -23.28
N GLU A 151 5.51 0.21 -24.39
CA GLU A 151 6.23 1.41 -24.85
C GLU A 151 5.27 2.61 -24.97
N GLY A 152 5.69 3.75 -24.41
CA GLY A 152 4.91 4.97 -24.46
C GLY A 152 3.84 5.12 -23.34
N PHE A 153 3.78 4.21 -22.38
CA PHE A 153 2.81 4.28 -21.27
C PHE A 153 2.85 5.61 -20.51
N MET A 154 4.03 6.22 -20.39
CA MET A 154 4.25 7.48 -19.68
C MET A 154 3.66 8.72 -20.39
N HIS A 155 3.25 8.60 -21.66
CA HIS A 155 2.57 9.68 -22.37
C HIS A 155 1.08 9.79 -22.01
N LEU A 156 0.54 8.79 -21.28
CA LEU A 156 -0.86 8.72 -20.88
C LEU A 156 -0.98 8.80 -19.36
N ARG A 157 -1.81 9.70 -18.86
CA ARG A 157 -2.12 9.78 -17.42
C ARG A 157 -3.10 8.68 -17.03
N LYS A 158 -2.60 7.45 -17.08
CA LYS A 158 -3.25 6.21 -16.72
C LYS A 158 -2.43 5.49 -15.66
N ALA A 159 -3.06 4.73 -14.79
CA ALA A 159 -2.37 3.87 -13.83
C ALA A 159 -1.38 2.96 -14.56
N HIS A 160 -0.10 3.15 -14.29
CA HIS A 160 0.99 2.56 -15.08
C HIS A 160 1.02 1.04 -15.01
N TYR A 161 0.71 0.46 -13.82
CA TYR A 161 0.66 -0.99 -13.62
C TYR A 161 -0.27 -1.72 -14.60
N MET A 162 -1.33 -1.06 -15.10
CA MET A 162 -2.25 -1.64 -16.09
C MET A 162 -1.57 -1.88 -17.43
N CYS A 163 -0.46 -1.20 -17.69
CA CYS A 163 0.36 -1.41 -18.89
C CYS A 163 1.39 -2.55 -18.74
N GLY A 164 1.34 -3.28 -17.65
CA GLY A 164 2.32 -4.29 -17.24
C GLY A 164 3.32 -3.75 -16.23
N TRP A 165 3.82 -4.63 -15.38
CA TRP A 165 4.90 -4.36 -14.43
C TRP A 165 5.61 -5.67 -14.10
N ASP A 166 6.76 -5.65 -13.39
CA ASP A 166 7.49 -6.87 -13.00
C ASP A 166 6.76 -7.74 -11.95
N TRP A 167 5.53 -7.35 -11.58
CA TRP A 167 4.55 -8.10 -10.80
C TRP A 167 3.13 -8.01 -11.38
N GLY A 168 2.88 -7.11 -12.34
CA GLY A 168 1.56 -6.76 -12.86
C GLY A 168 1.25 -7.40 -14.21
N ALA A 169 0.00 -7.82 -14.41
CA ALA A 169 -0.48 -8.23 -15.72
C ALA A 169 -0.58 -7.03 -16.67
N CYS A 170 -0.32 -7.27 -17.97
CA CYS A 170 -0.47 -6.23 -19.00
C CYS A 170 -1.93 -6.18 -19.49
N LEU A 171 -2.76 -5.48 -18.75
CA LEU A 171 -4.20 -5.35 -18.98
C LEU A 171 -4.59 -3.86 -19.04
N PRO A 172 -4.31 -3.16 -20.16
CA PRO A 172 -4.56 -1.72 -20.32
C PRO A 172 -6.04 -1.43 -20.56
N ASP A 173 -6.90 -1.76 -19.60
CA ASP A 173 -8.35 -1.59 -19.64
C ASP A 173 -8.75 -0.11 -19.81
N GLY A 174 -10.01 0.17 -19.84
CA GLY A 174 -10.60 1.50 -19.88
C GLY A 174 -12.04 1.49 -19.37
N GLY A 175 -12.56 2.66 -19.03
CA GLY A 175 -13.96 2.74 -18.60
C GLY A 175 -14.31 3.96 -17.78
N ILE A 176 -15.54 3.97 -17.29
CA ILE A 176 -16.04 4.98 -16.36
C ILE A 176 -15.98 4.36 -14.96
N PHE A 177 -14.80 4.41 -14.34
CA PHE A 177 -14.53 3.63 -13.14
C PHE A 177 -14.96 4.30 -11.82
N ARG A 178 -15.39 5.57 -11.89
CA ARG A 178 -15.95 6.33 -10.78
C ARG A 178 -17.35 6.87 -11.11
N PRO A 179 -18.10 7.39 -10.12
CA PRO A 179 -19.46 7.89 -10.33
C PRO A 179 -19.62 8.93 -11.42
N VAL A 180 -20.80 8.93 -12.06
CA VAL A 180 -21.28 9.98 -12.94
C VAL A 180 -22.50 10.62 -12.30
N THR A 181 -22.47 11.96 -12.13
CA THR A 181 -23.50 12.68 -11.39
C THR A 181 -23.93 13.94 -12.14
N LEU A 182 -25.24 14.22 -12.20
CA LEU A 182 -25.77 15.54 -12.50
C LEU A 182 -25.87 16.33 -11.20
N LEU A 183 -25.25 17.50 -11.18
CA LEU A 183 -25.26 18.45 -10.08
C LEU A 183 -26.11 19.65 -10.46
N GLY A 184 -27.14 19.95 -9.67
CA GLY A 184 -27.92 21.18 -9.79
C GLY A 184 -27.51 22.17 -8.71
N ILE A 185 -26.94 23.31 -9.11
CA ILE A 185 -26.49 24.38 -8.23
C ILE A 185 -27.51 25.49 -8.25
N GLU A 186 -28.06 25.82 -7.06
CA GLU A 186 -29.12 26.84 -6.94
C GLU A 186 -28.51 28.26 -6.91
N THR A 187 -27.51 28.50 -6.09
CA THR A 187 -26.90 29.81 -5.91
C THR A 187 -25.38 29.70 -5.86
N ALA A 188 -24.88 28.77 -5.05
CA ALA A 188 -23.49 28.55 -4.82
C ALA A 188 -23.23 27.12 -4.36
N ARG A 189 -21.98 26.67 -4.45
CA ARG A 189 -21.51 25.40 -3.89
C ARG A 189 -20.21 25.60 -3.10
N LEU A 190 -19.92 24.65 -2.22
CA LEU A 190 -18.61 24.51 -1.59
C LEU A 190 -17.66 23.86 -2.61
N ASP A 191 -16.74 24.61 -3.21
CA ASP A 191 -15.71 24.08 -4.10
C ASP A 191 -14.67 23.30 -3.30
N SER A 192 -14.28 23.87 -2.13
CA SER A 192 -13.27 23.27 -1.29
C SER A 192 -13.50 23.62 0.17
N VAL A 193 -13.27 22.66 1.06
CA VAL A 193 -13.20 22.88 2.51
C VAL A 193 -11.93 22.26 3.02
N TYR A 194 -11.12 23.04 3.76
CA TYR A 194 -9.95 22.57 4.47
C TYR A 194 -10.02 23.03 5.93
N ILE A 195 -9.91 22.09 6.87
CA ILE A 195 -9.91 22.37 8.30
C ILE A 195 -8.49 22.19 8.82
N ARG A 196 -7.74 23.29 8.85
CA ARG A 196 -6.36 23.30 9.36
C ARG A 196 -6.36 23.15 10.87
N GLN A 197 -5.26 22.64 11.42
CA GLN A 197 -5.12 22.37 12.84
C GLN A 197 -3.87 23.05 13.40
N VAL A 198 -4.04 23.86 14.45
CA VAL A 198 -2.92 24.43 15.20
C VAL A 198 -2.91 23.86 16.61
N HIS A 199 -1.91 23.01 16.89
CA HIS A 199 -1.75 22.36 18.19
C HIS A 199 -0.87 23.23 19.11
N LYS A 200 -1.44 23.75 20.19
CA LYS A 200 -0.74 24.62 21.12
C LYS A 200 -1.29 24.53 22.55
N ASP A 201 -0.40 24.48 23.54
CA ASP A 201 -0.72 24.55 24.98
C ASP A 201 -1.82 23.55 25.43
N GLY A 202 -1.84 22.33 24.84
CA GLY A 202 -2.82 21.31 25.17
C GLY A 202 -4.21 21.51 24.54
N LYS A 203 -4.36 22.47 23.64
CA LYS A 203 -5.56 22.77 22.87
C LYS A 203 -5.31 22.60 21.39
N VAL A 204 -6.39 22.50 20.61
CA VAL A 204 -6.36 22.52 19.16
C VAL A 204 -7.25 23.64 18.64
N LEU A 205 -6.69 24.51 17.83
CA LEU A 205 -7.45 25.47 17.04
C LEU A 205 -7.73 24.87 15.67
N LEU A 206 -8.98 24.80 15.28
CA LEU A 206 -9.41 24.46 13.94
C LEU A 206 -9.63 25.77 13.16
N VAL A 207 -8.94 25.89 12.01
CA VAL A 207 -9.01 27.05 11.12
C VAL A 207 -9.66 26.60 9.82
N PRO A 208 -10.93 26.94 9.57
CA PRO A 208 -11.63 26.57 8.35
C PRO A 208 -11.19 27.48 7.20
N GLU A 209 -10.74 26.88 6.12
CA GLU A 209 -10.55 27.53 4.81
C GLU A 209 -11.65 27.00 3.90
N VAL A 210 -12.57 27.88 3.50
CA VAL A 210 -13.78 27.50 2.76
C VAL A 210 -13.83 28.29 1.46
N ASP A 211 -13.67 27.60 0.34
CA ASP A 211 -13.81 28.17 -0.99
C ASP A 211 -15.24 27.95 -1.47
N VAL A 212 -15.87 29.02 -1.90
CA VAL A 212 -17.26 29.03 -2.39
C VAL A 212 -17.27 29.46 -3.86
N GLU A 213 -17.87 28.63 -4.70
CA GLU A 213 -18.12 28.95 -6.10
C GLU A 213 -19.56 29.43 -6.26
N THR A 214 -19.73 30.63 -6.82
CA THR A 214 -21.04 31.23 -7.12
C THR A 214 -21.36 31.11 -8.60
N VAL A 215 -22.62 30.96 -8.95
CA VAL A 215 -23.05 30.84 -10.35
C VAL A 215 -22.95 32.17 -11.12
N ASP A 216 -22.99 33.33 -10.44
CA ASP A 216 -23.03 34.67 -11.04
C ASP A 216 -21.67 35.43 -10.86
N GLU A 217 -20.55 34.96 -11.41
CA GLU A 217 -19.29 35.73 -11.38
C GLU A 217 -19.23 36.92 -12.36
N GLU A 218 -20.05 36.93 -13.45
CA GLU A 218 -19.97 37.99 -14.46
C GLU A 218 -20.67 39.32 -14.11
N GLU A 219 -21.48 39.37 -13.04
CA GLU A 219 -22.23 40.58 -12.66
C GLU A 219 -21.73 41.29 -11.36
N SER A 220 -20.74 40.79 -10.68
CA SER A 220 -20.32 41.29 -9.35
C SER A 220 -19.38 42.51 -9.40
N GLU A 221 -18.81 42.89 -10.57
CA GLU A 221 -17.92 44.05 -10.69
C GLU A 221 -18.60 45.33 -11.23
N ALA A 222 -19.84 45.25 -11.68
CA ALA A 222 -20.54 46.43 -12.22
C ALA A 222 -21.91 46.67 -11.53
N ASP A 223 -21.97 47.67 -10.70
CA ASP A 223 -23.13 48.30 -10.08
C ASP A 223 -23.86 47.55 -8.93
N GLY A 224 -23.82 48.22 -7.77
CA GLY A 224 -24.57 47.92 -6.55
C GLY A 224 -25.96 47.34 -6.75
N TYR A 225 -26.06 46.02 -6.87
CA TYR A 225 -27.33 45.32 -6.76
C TYR A 225 -27.71 45.12 -5.30
N GLU A 226 -28.66 45.91 -4.81
CA GLU A 226 -29.39 45.66 -3.55
C GLU A 226 -30.22 44.37 -3.73
N GLY A 227 -29.68 43.18 -3.48
CA GLY A 227 -30.45 41.94 -3.58
C GLY A 227 -29.72 40.63 -3.51
N ALA A 228 -28.40 40.59 -3.60
CA ALA A 228 -27.64 39.34 -3.41
C ALA A 228 -27.71 38.95 -1.92
N GLN A 229 -28.28 37.78 -1.64
CA GLN A 229 -28.27 37.23 -0.27
C GLN A 229 -26.80 36.95 0.11
N ALA A 230 -26.38 37.51 1.25
CA ALA A 230 -25.04 37.22 1.77
C ALA A 230 -24.89 35.70 1.94
N LEU A 231 -23.76 35.17 1.43
CA LEU A 231 -23.39 33.78 1.64
C LEU A 231 -22.59 33.69 2.94
N GLU A 232 -23.01 32.82 3.81
CA GLU A 232 -22.39 32.55 5.10
C GLU A 232 -22.22 31.03 5.27
N TYR A 233 -21.28 30.61 6.11
CA TYR A 233 -21.19 29.20 6.46
C TYR A 233 -21.20 29.00 7.99
N GLN A 234 -21.78 27.87 8.38
CA GLN A 234 -21.80 27.39 9.77
C GLN A 234 -20.96 26.13 9.85
N VAL A 235 -20.18 26.00 10.93
CA VAL A 235 -19.40 24.80 11.19
C VAL A 235 -19.94 24.07 12.41
N THR A 236 -20.24 22.79 12.25
CA THR A 236 -20.63 21.89 13.35
C THR A 236 -19.53 20.84 13.56
N VAL A 237 -18.97 20.80 14.76
CA VAL A 237 -18.00 19.76 15.15
C VAL A 237 -18.65 18.83 16.17
N THR A 238 -18.65 17.53 15.84
CA THR A 238 -19.11 16.47 16.75
C THR A 238 -17.90 15.69 17.24
N ALA A 239 -17.61 15.77 18.53
CA ALA A 239 -16.52 15.04 19.16
C ALA A 239 -16.80 13.51 19.23
N PRO A 240 -15.77 12.64 19.43
CA PRO A 240 -15.94 11.20 19.54
C PRO A 240 -16.93 10.74 20.62
N ASN A 241 -17.10 11.52 21.69
CA ASN A 241 -18.07 11.26 22.76
C ASN A 241 -19.51 11.71 22.40
N GLY A 242 -19.74 12.23 21.20
CA GLY A 242 -21.03 12.72 20.72
C GLY A 242 -21.37 14.17 21.08
N THR A 243 -20.50 14.88 21.78
CA THR A 243 -20.70 16.31 22.09
C THR A 243 -20.62 17.13 20.80
N LYS A 244 -21.61 18.00 20.59
CA LYS A 244 -21.66 18.89 19.42
C LYS A 244 -21.39 20.33 19.84
N THR A 245 -20.56 21.01 19.06
CA THR A 245 -20.34 22.44 19.15
C THR A 245 -20.61 23.06 17.78
N ILE A 246 -21.26 24.20 17.77
CA ILE A 246 -21.67 24.91 16.56
C ILE A 246 -21.05 26.30 16.58
N TRP A 247 -20.48 26.72 15.48
CA TRP A 247 -19.98 28.07 15.22
C TRP A 247 -20.67 28.61 13.98
N ASP A 248 -21.32 29.73 14.15
CA ASP A 248 -22.03 30.48 13.11
C ASP A 248 -21.16 31.60 12.54
N ASP A 249 -21.65 32.25 11.48
CA ASP A 249 -21.12 33.49 10.92
C ASP A 249 -19.66 33.40 10.46
N CYS A 250 -19.30 32.37 9.65
CA CYS A 250 -17.99 32.18 9.02
C CYS A 250 -16.83 32.28 10.06
N PRO A 251 -16.75 31.34 10.99
CA PRO A 251 -15.75 31.42 12.06
C PRO A 251 -14.33 31.38 11.51
N ASP A 252 -13.47 32.32 11.96
CA ASP A 252 -12.05 32.34 11.60
C ASP A 252 -11.26 31.25 12.33
N GLU A 253 -11.58 31.01 13.61
CA GLU A 253 -10.91 30.00 14.44
C GLU A 253 -11.94 29.35 15.40
N MET A 254 -11.73 28.04 15.63
CA MET A 254 -12.58 27.24 16.52
C MET A 254 -11.71 26.48 17.52
N GLU A 255 -11.79 26.84 18.81
CA GLU A 255 -10.99 26.20 19.85
C GLU A 255 -11.64 24.91 20.34
N ILE A 256 -10.87 23.84 20.35
CA ILE A 256 -11.21 22.57 20.99
C ILE A 256 -10.41 22.43 22.28
N GLU A 257 -11.12 22.60 23.41
CA GLU A 257 -10.54 22.36 24.73
C GLU A 257 -10.48 20.85 25.04
N ASN A 258 -9.40 20.40 25.67
CA ASN A 258 -9.16 18.97 25.99
C ASN A 258 -9.34 18.04 24.79
N PRO A 259 -8.61 18.25 23.69
CA PRO A 259 -8.75 17.48 22.46
C PRO A 259 -8.42 16.00 22.69
N GLN A 260 -9.25 15.14 22.10
CA GLN A 260 -9.00 13.72 22.02
C GLN A 260 -8.17 13.45 20.75
N LEU A 261 -6.88 13.15 20.92
CA LEU A 261 -5.96 13.03 19.79
C LEU A 261 -6.12 11.69 19.06
N TRP A 262 -5.90 11.73 17.77
CA TRP A 262 -5.73 10.53 16.93
C TRP A 262 -4.29 10.01 17.03
N TRP A 263 -4.13 8.69 17.06
CA TRP A 263 -2.85 8.00 17.13
C TRP A 263 -2.72 6.89 16.09
N PRO A 264 -1.50 6.60 15.58
CA PRO A 264 -1.24 5.40 14.80
C PRO A 264 -1.50 4.12 15.59
N ASN A 265 -1.77 3.03 14.87
CA ASN A 265 -1.93 1.71 15.45
C ASN A 265 -0.74 1.33 16.37
N GLY A 266 -1.03 0.85 17.57
CA GLY A 266 -0.04 0.50 18.59
C GLY A 266 0.35 1.63 19.55
N LEU A 267 0.01 2.90 19.27
CA LEU A 267 0.38 4.05 20.11
C LEU A 267 -0.80 4.70 20.84
N GLY A 268 -2.02 4.38 20.47
CA GLY A 268 -3.23 4.93 21.11
C GLY A 268 -4.49 4.67 20.30
N GLU A 269 -5.56 5.38 20.63
CA GLU A 269 -6.86 5.23 19.99
C GLU A 269 -6.98 6.10 18.73
N GLN A 270 -7.79 5.65 17.76
CA GLN A 270 -8.08 6.35 16.52
C GLN A 270 -9.37 7.20 16.67
N LEU A 271 -9.28 8.24 17.48
CA LEU A 271 -10.42 9.11 17.78
C LEU A 271 -10.65 10.13 16.67
N LEU A 272 -11.86 10.12 16.08
CA LEU A 272 -12.23 10.93 14.94
C LEU A 272 -13.38 11.87 15.29
N TYR A 273 -13.24 13.14 14.92
CA TYR A 273 -14.25 14.18 15.02
C TYR A 273 -15.01 14.27 13.68
N GLN A 274 -16.32 14.38 13.72
CA GLN A 274 -17.10 14.69 12.52
C GLN A 274 -17.22 16.21 12.40
N VAL A 275 -16.78 16.76 11.27
CA VAL A 275 -16.92 18.17 10.94
C VAL A 275 -17.90 18.30 9.78
N GLN A 276 -18.89 19.17 9.95
CA GLN A 276 -19.86 19.54 8.95
C GLN A 276 -19.80 21.05 8.72
N VAL A 277 -19.72 21.43 7.44
CA VAL A 277 -19.79 22.83 7.01
C VAL A 277 -21.02 22.98 6.14
N ASP A 278 -21.96 23.80 6.59
CA ASP A 278 -23.20 24.12 5.87
C ASP A 278 -23.10 25.52 5.27
N LEU A 279 -23.11 25.61 3.94
CA LEU A 279 -23.17 26.87 3.22
C LEU A 279 -24.63 27.35 3.18
N LYS A 280 -24.85 28.58 3.58
CA LYS A 280 -26.16 29.21 3.71
C LYS A 280 -26.29 30.41 2.77
N ALA A 281 -27.45 30.54 2.13
CA ALA A 281 -27.93 31.75 1.49
C ALA A 281 -29.14 32.26 2.31
N GLY A 282 -28.96 33.24 3.18
CA GLY A 282 -29.88 33.58 4.22
C GLY A 282 -30.17 32.40 5.17
N ASP A 283 -31.45 32.05 5.37
CA ASP A 283 -31.85 30.92 6.23
C ASP A 283 -31.77 29.53 5.53
N LYS A 284 -31.47 29.48 4.22
CA LYS A 284 -31.47 28.23 3.45
C LYS A 284 -30.06 27.65 3.32
N ILE A 285 -29.89 26.36 3.71
CA ILE A 285 -28.68 25.61 3.40
C ILE A 285 -28.71 25.26 1.89
N VAL A 286 -27.68 25.73 1.16
CA VAL A 286 -27.53 25.52 -0.29
C VAL A 286 -26.56 24.40 -0.62
N ASP A 287 -25.55 24.19 0.22
CA ASP A 287 -24.64 23.04 0.11
C ASP A 287 -24.12 22.61 1.50
N THR A 288 -23.62 21.38 1.59
CA THR A 288 -23.07 20.80 2.82
C THR A 288 -21.84 19.94 2.49
N TRP A 289 -20.75 20.21 3.19
CA TRP A 289 -19.58 19.35 3.25
C TRP A 289 -19.54 18.65 4.62
N CYS A 290 -19.22 17.36 4.65
CA CYS A 290 -19.14 16.59 5.89
C CYS A 290 -18.04 15.54 5.81
N ARG A 291 -17.07 15.56 6.76
CA ARG A 291 -15.96 14.61 6.83
C ARG A 291 -15.61 14.30 8.29
N LYS A 292 -14.95 13.16 8.48
CA LYS A 292 -14.25 12.84 9.73
C LYS A 292 -12.82 13.36 9.65
N ILE A 293 -12.33 13.95 10.72
CA ILE A 293 -10.93 14.39 10.89
C ILE A 293 -10.38 13.82 12.19
N GLY A 294 -9.11 13.46 12.23
CA GLY A 294 -8.41 13.15 13.48
C GLY A 294 -7.59 14.37 13.94
N LEU A 295 -7.68 14.70 15.20
CA LEU A 295 -6.86 15.77 15.76
C LEU A 295 -5.46 15.23 16.03
N ARG A 296 -4.47 15.68 15.27
CA ARG A 296 -3.08 15.23 15.41
C ARG A 296 -2.10 16.26 14.85
N ALA A 297 -0.90 16.34 15.43
CA ALA A 297 0.27 16.92 14.79
C ALA A 297 1.08 15.78 14.15
N LEU A 298 1.25 15.80 12.82
CA LEU A 298 1.97 14.77 12.08
C LEU A 298 2.90 15.43 11.06
N THR A 299 4.19 15.14 11.17
CA THR A 299 5.22 15.68 10.27
C THR A 299 6.39 14.69 10.16
N MET A 300 7.44 15.08 9.44
CA MET A 300 8.71 14.35 9.38
C MET A 300 9.77 15.07 10.20
N HIS A 301 10.33 14.35 11.18
CA HIS A 301 11.48 14.82 11.96
C HIS A 301 12.76 14.67 11.14
N ARG A 302 13.39 15.80 10.82
CA ARG A 302 14.64 15.87 10.06
C ARG A 302 15.62 16.81 10.77
N GLU A 303 16.62 16.23 11.40
CA GLU A 303 17.68 16.97 12.07
C GLU A 303 19.04 16.34 11.82
N LYS A 304 20.10 17.16 11.76
CA LYS A 304 21.46 16.67 11.67
C LYS A 304 21.88 16.01 12.97
N ASP A 305 22.47 14.83 12.86
CA ASP A 305 23.00 14.07 13.99
C ASP A 305 24.40 13.50 13.67
N GLN A 306 24.90 12.64 14.56
CA GLN A 306 26.23 12.01 14.44
C GLN A 306 26.38 11.06 13.22
N TRP A 307 25.28 10.66 12.58
CA TRP A 307 25.25 9.72 11.46
C TRP A 307 24.91 10.38 10.12
N GLY A 308 24.39 11.62 10.15
CA GLY A 308 23.94 12.36 8.97
C GLY A 308 22.71 13.23 9.24
N GLU A 309 21.57 12.90 8.67
CA GLU A 309 20.28 13.58 8.91
C GLU A 309 19.20 12.55 9.25
N SER A 310 18.49 12.76 10.36
CA SER A 310 17.37 11.90 10.77
C SER A 310 16.22 11.95 9.75
N PHE A 311 15.43 10.87 9.69
CA PHE A 311 14.23 10.80 8.86
C PHE A 311 13.20 9.89 9.56
N ALA A 312 12.21 10.49 10.23
CA ALA A 312 11.24 9.78 11.05
C ALA A 312 9.88 10.48 11.05
N HIS A 313 8.80 9.74 11.03
CA HIS A 313 7.49 10.31 11.33
C HIS A 313 7.47 10.82 12.77
N GLU A 314 6.99 12.05 12.98
CA GLU A 314 6.72 12.60 14.29
C GLU A 314 5.22 12.81 14.45
N VAL A 315 4.62 12.10 15.40
CA VAL A 315 3.18 12.15 15.69
C VAL A 315 2.97 12.62 17.11
N ASN A 316 2.25 13.75 17.28
CA ASN A 316 1.94 14.34 18.59
C ASN A 316 3.19 14.54 19.48
N GLY A 317 4.34 14.85 18.84
CA GLY A 317 5.62 15.09 19.50
C GLY A 317 6.45 13.82 19.80
N TYR A 318 6.05 12.65 19.29
CA TYR A 318 6.79 11.40 19.43
C TYR A 318 7.30 10.88 18.08
N GLN A 319 8.58 10.51 18.02
CA GLN A 319 9.15 9.88 16.84
C GLN A 319 8.74 8.41 16.75
N VAL A 320 8.01 8.07 15.71
CA VAL A 320 7.40 6.76 15.47
C VAL A 320 8.24 5.96 14.48
N PHE A 321 8.55 4.73 14.81
CA PHE A 321 9.13 3.79 13.84
C PHE A 321 8.04 3.33 12.87
N ALA A 322 8.20 3.61 11.57
CA ALA A 322 7.25 3.16 10.56
C ALA A 322 7.38 1.64 10.31
N MET A 323 6.30 0.93 10.50
CA MET A 323 6.17 -0.52 10.36
C MET A 323 5.10 -0.85 9.32
N GLY A 324 5.50 -1.38 8.17
CA GLY A 324 4.50 -1.64 7.13
C GLY A 324 5.04 -2.19 5.82
N ALA A 325 4.27 -2.00 4.76
CA ALA A 325 4.59 -2.44 3.41
C ALA A 325 4.05 -1.48 2.35
N ASP A 326 4.58 -1.62 1.12
CA ASP A 326 4.11 -0.89 -0.05
C ASP A 326 2.78 -1.49 -0.53
N TYR A 327 1.76 -0.65 -0.61
CA TYR A 327 0.45 -0.98 -1.17
C TYR A 327 0.44 -0.70 -2.67
N ILE A 328 0.04 -1.72 -3.45
CA ILE A 328 -0.25 -1.60 -4.87
C ILE A 328 -1.77 -1.72 -5.11
N PRO A 329 -2.31 -1.35 -6.30
CA PRO A 329 -3.72 -1.56 -6.60
C PRO A 329 -4.16 -3.02 -6.34
N GLU A 330 -5.37 -3.19 -5.81
CA GLU A 330 -5.86 -4.51 -5.36
C GLU A 330 -6.30 -5.43 -6.50
N ASP A 331 -6.58 -4.88 -7.69
CA ASP A 331 -7.03 -5.63 -8.87
C ASP A 331 -6.68 -4.90 -10.17
N ASN A 332 -6.48 -5.65 -11.25
CA ASN A 332 -6.37 -5.06 -12.59
C ASN A 332 -7.74 -4.62 -13.15
N LEU A 333 -8.83 -5.26 -12.74
CA LEU A 333 -10.20 -4.87 -13.07
C LEU A 333 -10.75 -4.01 -11.92
N LEU A 334 -10.77 -2.69 -12.10
CA LEU A 334 -11.10 -1.73 -11.05
C LEU A 334 -12.48 -1.96 -10.44
N GLN A 335 -13.44 -2.49 -11.21
CA GLN A 335 -14.78 -2.83 -10.72
C GLN A 335 -14.78 -3.90 -9.62
N ARG A 336 -13.71 -4.69 -9.47
CA ARG A 336 -13.58 -5.71 -8.42
C ARG A 336 -13.08 -5.15 -7.09
N THR A 337 -12.58 -3.90 -7.09
CA THR A 337 -12.19 -3.20 -5.87
C THR A 337 -13.43 -2.69 -5.15
N SER A 338 -13.58 -3.00 -3.87
CA SER A 338 -14.71 -2.56 -3.04
C SER A 338 -14.24 -2.16 -1.66
N ARG A 339 -15.07 -1.37 -0.95
CA ARG A 339 -14.78 -0.99 0.43
C ARG A 339 -14.58 -2.20 1.34
N GLU A 340 -15.35 -3.26 1.14
CA GLU A 340 -15.28 -4.50 1.92
C GLU A 340 -13.95 -5.22 1.69
N ARG A 341 -13.51 -5.35 0.42
CA ARG A 341 -12.22 -5.97 0.06
C ARG A 341 -11.06 -5.17 0.62
N THR A 342 -11.05 -3.86 0.40
CA THR A 342 -10.04 -2.94 0.96
C THR A 342 -10.02 -3.02 2.50
N ARG A 343 -11.21 -3.05 3.14
CA ARG A 343 -11.31 -3.17 4.60
C ARG A 343 -10.66 -4.47 5.12
N GLU A 344 -10.91 -5.58 4.46
CA GLU A 344 -10.30 -6.86 4.85
C GLU A 344 -8.77 -6.80 4.69
N LEU A 345 -8.25 -6.26 3.58
CA LEU A 345 -6.81 -6.11 3.37
C LEU A 345 -6.16 -5.24 4.46
N LEU A 346 -6.72 -4.06 4.75
CA LEU A 346 -6.19 -3.16 5.77
C LEU A 346 -6.36 -3.72 7.20
N LEU A 347 -7.40 -4.50 7.46
CA LEU A 347 -7.57 -5.22 8.73
C LEU A 347 -6.44 -6.24 8.95
N GLN A 348 -5.97 -6.90 7.87
CA GLN A 348 -4.83 -7.82 7.97
C GLN A 348 -3.54 -7.05 8.31
N CYS A 349 -3.35 -5.83 7.77
CA CYS A 349 -2.25 -4.95 8.17
C CYS A 349 -2.30 -4.64 9.68
N LYS A 350 -3.45 -4.20 10.17
CA LYS A 350 -3.64 -3.92 11.60
C LYS A 350 -3.39 -5.17 12.47
N ARG A 351 -3.87 -6.35 12.07
CA ARG A 351 -3.64 -7.63 12.75
C ARG A 351 -2.16 -8.03 12.81
N ALA A 352 -1.37 -7.59 11.82
CA ALA A 352 0.08 -7.82 11.76
C ALA A 352 0.91 -6.67 12.34
N ASN A 353 0.30 -5.78 13.15
CA ASN A 353 0.94 -4.67 13.85
C ASN A 353 1.50 -3.56 12.94
N PHE A 354 1.01 -3.44 11.71
CA PHE A 354 1.38 -2.31 10.87
C PHE A 354 0.83 -1.01 11.43
N ASN A 355 1.60 0.06 11.28
CA ASN A 355 1.17 1.43 11.55
C ASN A 355 1.32 2.34 10.31
N THR A 356 1.86 1.83 9.21
CA THR A 356 2.12 2.59 7.99
C THR A 356 1.85 1.74 6.75
N VAL A 357 1.34 2.37 5.69
CA VAL A 357 1.27 1.82 4.33
C VAL A 357 1.75 2.89 3.36
N ARG A 358 2.53 2.50 2.34
CA ARG A 358 2.91 3.39 1.25
C ARG A 358 2.09 3.07 0.02
N VAL A 359 1.36 4.05 -0.50
CA VAL A 359 0.64 3.97 -1.78
C VAL A 359 1.62 4.29 -2.89
N TRP A 360 2.03 3.27 -3.62
CA TRP A 360 3.05 3.34 -4.66
C TRP A 360 2.62 4.12 -5.91
N GLY A 361 3.53 4.92 -6.48
CA GLY A 361 3.27 5.92 -7.53
C GLY A 361 2.97 5.38 -8.94
N GLY A 362 3.04 4.09 -9.20
CA GLY A 362 2.65 3.50 -10.49
C GLY A 362 1.20 2.99 -10.54
N GLY A 363 0.43 3.21 -9.46
CA GLY A 363 -0.98 2.87 -9.34
C GLY A 363 -1.92 4.01 -9.73
N TYR A 364 -2.96 4.17 -8.94
CA TYR A 364 -3.89 5.31 -8.98
C TYR A 364 -4.18 5.76 -7.54
N TYR A 365 -4.63 7.00 -7.37
CA TYR A 365 -5.02 7.49 -6.04
C TYR A 365 -6.21 6.67 -5.53
N PRO A 366 -6.09 5.95 -4.39
CA PRO A 366 -7.16 5.11 -3.88
C PRO A 366 -8.47 5.88 -3.65
N GLU A 367 -9.55 5.15 -3.53
CA GLU A 367 -10.85 5.71 -3.20
C GLU A 367 -10.85 6.30 -1.77
N VAL A 368 -11.74 7.25 -1.51
CA VAL A 368 -11.84 7.92 -0.20
C VAL A 368 -12.01 6.91 0.94
N TRP A 369 -12.75 5.82 0.72
CA TRP A 369 -12.92 4.80 1.77
C TRP A 369 -11.62 4.09 2.19
N PHE A 370 -10.59 4.03 1.32
CA PHE A 370 -9.27 3.52 1.72
C PHE A 370 -8.67 4.38 2.84
N PHE A 371 -8.70 5.69 2.67
CA PHE A 371 -8.20 6.64 3.68
C PHE A 371 -9.09 6.67 4.91
N ASP A 372 -10.44 6.63 4.76
CA ASP A 372 -11.37 6.51 5.89
C ASP A 372 -11.02 5.27 6.75
N LEU A 373 -10.73 4.15 6.11
CA LEU A 373 -10.33 2.91 6.78
C LEU A 373 -8.95 3.02 7.43
N CYS A 374 -7.98 3.68 6.78
CA CYS A 374 -6.69 3.98 7.38
C CYS A 374 -6.82 4.88 8.61
N ASP A 375 -7.68 5.91 8.55
CA ASP A 375 -8.01 6.77 9.69
C ASP A 375 -8.60 5.95 10.86
N GLU A 376 -9.54 5.05 10.57
CA GLU A 376 -10.20 4.19 11.56
C GLU A 376 -9.28 3.09 12.13
N MET A 377 -8.26 2.67 11.40
CA MET A 377 -7.34 1.60 11.79
C MET A 377 -5.99 2.09 12.32
N GLY A 378 -5.70 3.39 12.19
CA GLY A 378 -4.43 3.97 12.64
C GLY A 378 -3.25 3.66 11.71
N LEU A 379 -3.50 3.52 10.41
CA LEU A 379 -2.46 3.29 9.41
C LEU A 379 -2.03 4.63 8.78
N MET A 380 -0.83 5.09 9.08
CA MET A 380 -0.25 6.26 8.40
C MET A 380 -0.06 5.96 6.91
N VAL A 381 -0.43 6.91 6.06
CA VAL A 381 -0.32 6.75 4.60
C VAL A 381 0.79 7.64 4.07
N TRP A 382 1.80 7.02 3.50
CA TRP A 382 2.76 7.64 2.60
C TRP A 382 2.15 7.62 1.19
N GLN A 383 1.76 8.77 0.66
CA GLN A 383 1.08 8.87 -0.64
C GLN A 383 2.03 9.37 -1.72
N ASP A 384 2.39 8.52 -2.68
CA ASP A 384 3.07 8.97 -3.90
C ASP A 384 2.08 9.67 -4.83
N PHE A 385 2.51 10.74 -5.51
CA PHE A 385 1.88 11.18 -6.75
C PHE A 385 2.12 10.13 -7.83
N MET A 386 1.16 10.00 -8.77
CA MET A 386 1.13 8.88 -9.71
C MET A 386 2.16 9.02 -10.84
N PHE A 387 3.45 8.93 -10.47
CA PHE A 387 4.62 8.89 -11.34
C PHE A 387 5.60 7.82 -10.86
N ALA A 388 6.05 6.96 -11.77
CA ALA A 388 6.97 5.86 -11.43
C ALA A 388 7.86 5.48 -12.61
N CYS A 389 9.14 5.26 -12.33
CA CYS A 389 10.11 4.53 -13.16
C CYS A 389 10.06 4.87 -14.66
N SER A 390 9.98 6.17 -15.04
CA SER A 390 9.90 6.60 -16.44
C SER A 390 10.28 8.06 -16.64
N VAL A 391 10.41 8.46 -17.89
CA VAL A 391 10.71 9.85 -18.30
C VAL A 391 9.44 10.51 -18.84
N TYR A 392 9.04 11.61 -18.24
CA TYR A 392 7.91 12.42 -18.70
C TYR A 392 8.42 13.69 -19.41
N GLU A 393 7.73 14.08 -20.49
CA GLU A 393 7.98 15.33 -21.21
C GLU A 393 7.04 16.41 -20.66
N LEU A 394 7.59 17.47 -20.11
CA LEU A 394 6.81 18.58 -19.58
C LEU A 394 6.48 19.58 -20.68
N THR A 395 5.37 19.37 -21.40
CA THR A 395 4.77 20.38 -22.29
C THR A 395 3.83 21.27 -21.50
N PRO A 396 3.45 22.46 -22.01
CA PRO A 396 2.47 23.33 -21.34
C PRO A 396 1.12 22.65 -21.11
N GLU A 397 0.67 21.82 -22.05
CA GLU A 397 -0.59 21.07 -21.95
C GLU A 397 -0.49 19.99 -20.87
N PHE A 398 0.65 19.29 -20.81
CA PHE A 398 0.91 18.29 -19.76
C PHE A 398 1.01 18.96 -18.38
N GLU A 399 1.69 20.10 -18.27
CA GLU A 399 1.74 20.87 -17.00
C GLU A 399 0.35 21.27 -16.53
N ALA A 400 -0.49 21.85 -17.39
CA ALA A 400 -1.86 22.23 -17.03
C ALA A 400 -2.68 21.01 -16.57
N ASN A 401 -2.53 19.87 -17.26
CA ASN A 401 -3.24 18.65 -16.95
C ASN A 401 -2.84 18.07 -15.59
N ILE A 402 -1.53 17.97 -15.29
CA ILE A 402 -1.06 17.41 -14.00
C ILE A 402 -1.30 18.38 -12.82
N ARG A 403 -1.23 19.71 -13.04
CA ARG A 403 -1.59 20.67 -11.97
C ARG A 403 -3.03 20.46 -11.50
N GLN A 404 -3.98 20.30 -12.42
CA GLN A 404 -5.35 20.02 -12.04
C GLN A 404 -5.51 18.64 -11.39
N GLU A 405 -4.79 17.62 -11.86
CA GLU A 405 -4.73 16.31 -11.21
C GLU A 405 -4.32 16.41 -9.74
N PHE A 406 -3.27 17.21 -9.47
CA PHE A 406 -2.79 17.42 -8.10
C PHE A 406 -3.84 18.12 -7.25
N ILE A 407 -4.41 19.22 -7.75
CA ILE A 407 -5.46 19.98 -7.04
C ILE A 407 -6.64 19.08 -6.69
N ASP A 408 -7.17 18.32 -7.67
CA ASP A 408 -8.33 17.42 -7.46
C ASP A 408 -8.06 16.40 -6.35
N ASN A 409 -6.88 15.78 -6.33
CA ASN A 409 -6.56 14.75 -5.36
C ASN A 409 -6.12 15.31 -4.00
N ILE A 410 -5.42 16.42 -3.96
CA ILE A 410 -5.07 17.10 -2.70
C ILE A 410 -6.34 17.55 -1.98
N LYS A 411 -7.27 18.26 -2.65
CA LYS A 411 -8.55 18.68 -2.08
C LYS A 411 -9.36 17.51 -1.55
N ARG A 412 -9.28 16.37 -2.23
CA ARG A 412 -10.00 15.14 -1.86
C ARG A 412 -9.43 14.45 -0.62
N LEU A 413 -8.09 14.52 -0.39
CA LEU A 413 -7.37 13.65 0.56
C LEU A 413 -6.77 14.37 1.76
N ARG A 414 -6.49 15.68 1.69
CA ARG A 414 -5.75 16.46 2.71
C ARG A 414 -6.37 16.47 4.11
N HIS A 415 -7.66 16.14 4.26
CA HIS A 415 -8.34 16.12 5.55
C HIS A 415 -8.18 14.82 6.35
N HIS A 416 -7.62 13.75 5.74
CA HIS A 416 -7.47 12.46 6.40
C HIS A 416 -6.40 12.47 7.49
N ALA A 417 -6.75 11.94 8.67
CA ALA A 417 -5.82 11.82 9.78
C ALA A 417 -4.61 10.94 9.46
N SER A 418 -4.83 9.93 8.65
CA SER A 418 -3.82 8.95 8.22
C SER A 418 -2.80 9.52 7.23
N LEU A 419 -3.12 10.56 6.47
CA LEU A 419 -2.19 11.13 5.48
C LEU A 419 -0.95 11.68 6.17
N ALA A 420 0.20 11.00 5.99
CA ALA A 420 1.44 11.30 6.68
C ALA A 420 2.39 12.19 5.86
N LEU A 421 2.45 11.95 4.56
CA LEU A 421 3.24 12.76 3.65
C LEU A 421 2.80 12.57 2.20
N TRP A 422 3.13 13.55 1.38
CA TRP A 422 3.09 13.49 -0.07
C TRP A 422 4.48 13.21 -0.63
N CYS A 423 4.60 12.27 -1.59
CA CYS A 423 5.85 11.97 -2.25
C CYS A 423 5.73 12.18 -3.76
N GLY A 424 6.72 12.85 -4.36
CA GLY A 424 6.65 13.29 -5.76
C GLY A 424 6.62 12.16 -6.78
N ASN A 425 7.43 11.11 -6.58
CA ASN A 425 7.51 10.00 -7.53
C ASN A 425 8.22 8.77 -6.94
N ASN A 426 8.06 7.64 -7.62
CA ASN A 426 8.82 6.42 -7.37
C ASN A 426 10.06 6.33 -8.28
N GLU A 427 11.26 6.28 -7.67
CA GLU A 427 12.59 5.91 -8.21
C GLU A 427 13.19 6.81 -9.30
N MET A 428 12.52 7.85 -9.75
CA MET A 428 13.02 8.63 -10.88
C MET A 428 14.30 9.41 -10.54
N GLU A 429 14.43 9.96 -9.32
CA GLU A 429 15.64 10.66 -8.88
C GLU A 429 16.86 9.74 -8.89
N MET A 430 16.69 8.52 -8.39
CA MET A 430 17.73 7.50 -8.38
C MET A 430 18.19 7.15 -9.81
N PHE A 431 17.27 6.99 -10.74
CA PHE A 431 17.60 6.67 -12.13
C PHE A 431 18.26 7.82 -12.88
N VAL A 432 17.99 9.07 -12.53
CA VAL A 432 18.79 10.24 -13.01
C VAL A 432 20.22 10.11 -12.54
N LYS A 433 20.44 9.86 -11.24
CA LYS A 433 21.79 9.74 -10.68
C LYS A 433 22.57 8.57 -11.29
N GLN A 434 21.91 7.46 -11.55
CA GLN A 434 22.50 6.28 -12.19
C GLN A 434 22.75 6.47 -13.68
N GLY A 435 22.18 7.52 -14.31
CA GLY A 435 22.30 7.78 -15.75
C GLY A 435 21.60 6.74 -16.62
N THR A 436 20.49 6.14 -16.13
CA THR A 436 19.73 5.10 -16.83
C THR A 436 18.63 5.68 -17.72
N TRP A 437 17.47 6.06 -17.17
CA TRP A 437 16.35 6.53 -18.00
C TRP A 437 16.41 8.04 -18.27
N VAL A 438 16.56 8.85 -17.27
CA VAL A 438 16.67 10.29 -17.39
C VAL A 438 18.13 10.65 -17.66
N THR A 439 18.46 10.97 -18.91
CA THR A 439 19.86 11.16 -19.35
C THR A 439 20.10 12.48 -20.06
N LYS A 440 19.05 13.13 -20.61
CA LYS A 440 19.18 14.39 -21.34
C LYS A 440 18.98 15.59 -20.40
N PRO A 441 19.69 16.71 -20.63
CA PRO A 441 19.49 17.92 -19.83
C PRO A 441 18.05 18.46 -19.83
N THR A 442 17.31 18.26 -20.92
CA THR A 442 15.88 18.64 -20.99
C THR A 442 15.02 17.76 -20.08
N GLU A 443 15.29 16.46 -20.04
CA GLU A 443 14.58 15.51 -19.16
C GLU A 443 14.89 15.79 -17.68
N MET A 444 16.16 16.14 -17.35
CA MET A 444 16.54 16.58 -15.99
C MET A 444 15.84 17.88 -15.59
N ARG A 445 15.76 18.85 -16.52
CA ARG A 445 15.00 20.09 -16.29
C ARG A 445 13.53 19.78 -16.00
N ASP A 446 12.89 18.97 -16.82
CA ASP A 446 11.48 18.62 -16.70
C ASP A 446 11.21 17.91 -15.36
N TYR A 447 12.13 17.01 -14.94
CA TYR A 447 12.08 16.39 -13.60
C TYR A 447 12.08 17.43 -12.47
N LEU A 448 13.07 18.36 -12.47
CA LEU A 448 13.18 19.38 -11.42
C LEU A 448 11.95 20.30 -11.41
N PHE A 449 11.42 20.67 -12.58
CA PHE A 449 10.22 21.49 -12.65
C PHE A 449 9.00 20.75 -12.09
N MET A 450 8.81 19.49 -12.43
CA MET A 450 7.65 18.72 -11.97
C MET A 450 7.68 18.50 -10.45
N TYR A 451 8.78 17.97 -9.92
CA TYR A 451 8.85 17.45 -8.56
C TYR A 451 9.41 18.42 -7.53
N GLU A 452 10.26 19.36 -7.94
CA GLU A 452 10.86 20.32 -7.00
C GLU A 452 10.30 21.75 -7.13
N ARG A 453 9.39 21.97 -8.12
CA ARG A 453 8.73 23.26 -8.29
C ARG A 453 7.20 23.15 -8.37
N ILE A 454 6.64 22.45 -9.37
CA ILE A 454 5.19 22.44 -9.64
C ILE A 454 4.42 21.82 -8.47
N ILE A 455 4.80 20.62 -7.99
CA ILE A 455 4.13 19.98 -6.85
C ILE A 455 4.25 20.85 -5.59
N PRO A 456 5.43 21.34 -5.18
CA PRO A 456 5.53 22.27 -4.04
C PRO A 456 4.70 23.54 -4.18
N GLU A 457 4.62 24.14 -5.38
CA GLU A 457 3.75 25.31 -5.63
C GLU A 457 2.28 24.97 -5.35
N VAL A 458 1.78 23.87 -5.90
CA VAL A 458 0.39 23.41 -5.68
C VAL A 458 0.14 23.06 -4.21
N LEU A 459 1.06 22.35 -3.56
CA LEU A 459 0.92 22.01 -2.14
C LEU A 459 0.94 23.25 -1.25
N SER A 460 1.77 24.25 -1.57
CA SER A 460 1.80 25.49 -0.78
C SER A 460 0.47 26.26 -0.78
N GLU A 461 -0.35 26.05 -1.80
CA GLU A 461 -1.68 26.65 -1.93
C GLU A 461 -2.79 25.79 -1.34
N TYR A 462 -2.74 24.45 -1.58
CA TYR A 462 -3.87 23.57 -1.27
C TYR A 462 -3.65 22.67 -0.05
N ASP A 463 -2.41 22.37 0.37
CA ASP A 463 -2.08 21.58 1.57
C ASP A 463 -0.70 21.93 2.15
N PRO A 464 -0.55 23.15 2.69
CA PRO A 464 0.74 23.64 3.20
C PRO A 464 1.21 22.92 4.48
N ASP A 465 0.34 22.16 5.14
CA ASP A 465 0.61 21.56 6.46
C ASP A 465 1.15 20.12 6.34
N THR A 466 0.88 19.40 5.26
CA THR A 466 1.37 18.03 5.05
C THR A 466 2.79 18.04 4.47
N PHE A 467 3.69 17.28 5.07
CA PHE A 467 5.07 17.19 4.62
C PHE A 467 5.17 16.66 3.17
N TYR A 468 6.04 17.28 2.37
CA TYR A 468 6.35 16.85 1.00
C TYR A 468 7.76 16.28 0.87
N TRP A 469 7.89 15.15 0.18
CA TRP A 469 9.15 14.50 -0.18
C TRP A 469 9.29 14.38 -1.69
N PRO A 470 10.41 14.82 -2.33
CA PRO A 470 10.45 14.98 -3.80
C PRO A 470 10.44 13.65 -4.56
N ALA A 471 10.99 12.59 -3.99
CA ALA A 471 11.03 11.24 -4.59
C ALA A 471 11.20 10.18 -3.52
N SER A 472 10.96 8.93 -3.84
CA SER A 472 11.37 7.76 -3.06
C SER A 472 12.14 6.81 -3.98
N PRO A 473 13.44 6.53 -3.73
CA PRO A 473 14.23 7.09 -2.64
C PRO A 473 14.75 8.50 -2.95
N SER A 474 15.06 9.25 -1.87
CA SER A 474 15.68 10.57 -1.98
C SER A 474 16.50 10.90 -0.73
N SER A 475 17.45 11.83 -0.89
CA SER A 475 18.15 12.47 0.23
C SER A 475 17.79 13.95 0.39
N GLY A 476 16.68 14.39 -0.21
CA GLY A 476 16.16 15.75 -0.15
C GLY A 476 16.06 16.46 -1.49
N GLY A 477 16.26 15.76 -2.61
CA GLY A 477 16.09 16.29 -3.96
C GLY A 477 17.38 16.70 -4.65
N SER A 478 17.22 17.27 -5.85
CA SER A 478 18.29 17.81 -6.69
C SER A 478 19.36 16.80 -7.10
N PHE A 479 19.00 15.52 -7.16
CA PHE A 479 19.88 14.39 -7.50
C PHE A 479 21.06 14.18 -6.55
N ASP A 480 20.97 14.65 -5.30
CA ASP A 480 22.02 14.56 -4.31
C ASP A 480 22.02 13.21 -3.58
N GLU A 481 22.71 12.22 -4.18
CA GLU A 481 22.88 10.86 -3.62
C GLU A 481 21.56 10.25 -3.11
N PRO A 482 20.56 10.02 -3.99
CA PRO A 482 19.19 9.65 -3.60
C PRO A 482 19.04 8.32 -2.87
N ASN A 483 20.08 7.52 -2.72
CA ASN A 483 20.12 6.31 -1.89
C ASN A 483 21.21 6.40 -0.80
N ASP A 484 21.49 7.61 -0.27
CA ASP A 484 22.45 7.79 0.83
C ASP A 484 21.96 7.07 2.09
N PRO A 485 22.71 6.11 2.66
CA PRO A 485 22.28 5.38 3.86
C PRO A 485 22.13 6.26 5.11
N ASN A 486 22.61 7.48 5.10
CA ASN A 486 22.63 8.39 6.25
C ASN A 486 21.64 9.55 6.17
N ARG A 487 20.85 9.67 5.08
CA ARG A 487 19.89 10.75 4.85
C ARG A 487 18.66 10.23 4.12
N GLY A 488 17.48 10.75 4.47
CA GLY A 488 16.23 10.43 3.79
C GLY A 488 15.86 8.96 3.84
N ASP A 489 15.30 8.47 2.73
CA ASP A 489 14.84 7.09 2.58
C ASP A 489 15.65 6.34 1.51
N VAL A 490 15.63 5.00 1.57
CA VAL A 490 16.37 4.15 0.64
C VAL A 490 15.51 3.04 0.06
N HIS A 491 15.75 2.71 -1.21
CA HIS A 491 15.34 1.48 -1.86
C HIS A 491 16.54 0.53 -1.93
N TYR A 492 16.46 -0.61 -1.24
CA TYR A 492 17.59 -1.51 -1.09
C TYR A 492 17.35 -2.88 -1.71
N TRP A 493 17.84 -3.05 -2.94
CA TRP A 493 17.57 -4.22 -3.78
C TRP A 493 18.76 -5.18 -3.96
N GLU A 494 19.85 -5.00 -3.21
CA GLU A 494 21.04 -5.85 -3.35
C GLU A 494 20.76 -7.33 -3.04
N VAL A 495 19.84 -7.64 -2.14
CA VAL A 495 19.49 -9.04 -1.83
C VAL A 495 18.71 -9.67 -3.00
N TRP A 496 17.70 -9.03 -3.55
CA TRP A 496 16.93 -9.57 -4.67
C TRP A 496 17.62 -9.31 -6.03
N HIS A 497 17.74 -8.06 -6.47
CA HIS A 497 18.33 -7.73 -7.78
C HIS A 497 19.83 -7.96 -7.81
N GLY A 498 20.54 -7.64 -6.74
CA GLY A 498 22.00 -7.83 -6.62
C GLY A 498 22.43 -9.27 -6.32
N ASN A 499 21.49 -10.20 -6.08
CA ASN A 499 21.75 -11.61 -5.72
C ASN A 499 22.66 -11.81 -4.51
N LYS A 500 22.68 -10.88 -3.56
CA LYS A 500 23.46 -10.95 -2.32
C LYS A 500 22.76 -11.85 -1.27
N PRO A 501 23.52 -12.42 -0.32
CA PRO A 501 22.94 -13.21 0.77
C PRO A 501 22.07 -12.34 1.70
N PHE A 502 21.19 -12.95 2.49
CA PHE A 502 20.31 -12.22 3.43
C PHE A 502 21.08 -11.40 4.47
N SER A 503 22.30 -11.83 4.84
CA SER A 503 23.19 -11.08 5.74
C SER A 503 23.58 -9.69 5.19
N GLU A 504 23.45 -9.45 3.91
CA GLU A 504 23.68 -8.14 3.27
C GLU A 504 22.77 -7.04 3.84
N TYR A 505 21.53 -7.37 4.29
CA TYR A 505 20.67 -6.42 4.97
C TYR A 505 21.27 -5.84 6.26
N ARG A 506 22.20 -6.54 6.92
CA ARG A 506 22.88 -6.08 8.15
C ARG A 506 24.11 -5.21 7.89
N LYS A 507 24.49 -5.00 6.64
CA LYS A 507 25.69 -4.24 6.26
C LYS A 507 25.52 -2.72 6.45
N TYR A 508 24.32 -2.22 6.22
CA TYR A 508 24.02 -0.79 6.29
C TYR A 508 23.05 -0.49 7.43
N PHE A 509 23.15 0.74 7.93
CA PHE A 509 22.31 1.28 8.99
C PHE A 509 21.56 2.47 8.37
N PHE A 510 20.48 2.20 7.64
CA PHE A 510 19.67 3.22 6.96
C PHE A 510 18.98 4.16 7.95
N ARG A 511 18.52 5.31 7.45
CA ARG A 511 17.64 6.21 8.21
C ARG A 511 16.20 5.74 8.10
N TYR A 512 15.82 5.26 6.92
CA TYR A 512 14.49 4.74 6.62
C TYR A 512 14.59 3.82 5.38
N ALA A 513 14.21 2.58 5.49
CA ALA A 513 14.11 1.66 4.37
C ALA A 513 12.67 1.65 3.87
N SER A 514 12.41 2.39 2.80
CA SER A 514 11.09 2.58 2.22
C SER A 514 10.73 1.53 1.18
N GLU A 515 11.75 0.79 0.67
CA GLU A 515 11.53 -0.32 -0.25
C GLU A 515 12.69 -1.32 -0.20
N PHE A 516 12.37 -2.58 0.04
CA PHE A 516 13.25 -3.75 -0.05
C PHE A 516 12.38 -5.00 -0.07
N GLY A 517 12.81 -6.07 -0.73
CA GLY A 517 11.92 -7.20 -0.90
C GLY A 517 12.59 -8.49 -1.32
N PHE A 518 11.83 -9.58 -1.26
CA PHE A 518 12.18 -10.90 -1.75
C PHE A 518 10.91 -11.61 -2.23
N GLN A 519 10.96 -12.37 -3.34
CA GLN A 519 9.79 -13.04 -3.88
C GLN A 519 9.55 -14.42 -3.27
N SER A 520 8.27 -14.83 -3.28
CA SER A 520 7.86 -16.22 -3.06
C SER A 520 6.65 -16.59 -3.89
N PHE A 521 6.40 -17.87 -4.03
CA PHE A 521 5.17 -18.39 -4.61
C PHE A 521 3.99 -18.12 -3.65
N PRO A 522 2.80 -17.75 -4.17
CA PRO A 522 1.57 -17.68 -3.38
C PRO A 522 1.09 -19.09 -3.00
N SER A 523 -0.03 -19.21 -2.27
CA SER A 523 -0.63 -20.51 -1.97
C SER A 523 -0.82 -21.36 -3.23
N VAL A 524 -0.63 -22.69 -3.10
CA VAL A 524 -0.95 -23.63 -4.17
C VAL A 524 -2.39 -23.48 -4.65
N LYS A 525 -3.33 -23.15 -3.72
CA LYS A 525 -4.74 -22.89 -4.08
C LYS A 525 -4.92 -21.66 -4.96
N THR A 526 -4.08 -20.66 -4.81
CA THR A 526 -4.03 -19.50 -5.71
C THR A 526 -3.51 -19.89 -7.08
N LEU A 527 -2.46 -20.70 -7.14
CA LEU A 527 -1.88 -21.17 -8.42
C LEU A 527 -2.77 -22.19 -9.16
N GLU A 528 -3.60 -22.96 -8.46
CA GLU A 528 -4.61 -23.81 -9.06
C GLU A 528 -5.70 -23.03 -9.82
N THR A 529 -5.85 -21.73 -9.60
CA THR A 529 -6.84 -20.91 -10.34
C THR A 529 -6.38 -20.48 -11.73
N VAL A 530 -5.09 -20.56 -12.01
CA VAL A 530 -4.51 -20.07 -13.28
C VAL A 530 -4.28 -21.18 -14.31
N THR A 531 -4.52 -22.46 -13.96
CA THR A 531 -4.36 -23.60 -14.86
C THR A 531 -5.23 -24.78 -14.43
N ASP A 532 -5.77 -25.52 -15.42
CA ASP A 532 -6.46 -26.80 -15.22
C ASP A 532 -5.51 -28.00 -15.41
N ASP A 533 -4.26 -27.81 -15.89
CA ASP A 533 -3.30 -28.88 -16.07
C ASP A 533 -2.36 -29.00 -14.85
N PRO A 534 -2.47 -30.09 -14.05
CA PRO A 534 -1.61 -30.32 -12.89
C PRO A 534 -0.09 -30.34 -13.23
N LYS A 535 0.29 -30.56 -14.49
CA LYS A 535 1.69 -30.54 -14.92
C LYS A 535 2.26 -29.12 -14.96
N GLU A 536 1.39 -28.13 -15.10
CA GLU A 536 1.77 -26.73 -15.05
C GLU A 536 2.05 -26.23 -13.60
N LEU A 537 1.64 -27.01 -12.58
CA LEU A 537 2.05 -26.74 -11.18
C LEU A 537 3.50 -27.17 -10.98
N ASN A 538 4.40 -26.46 -11.65
CA ASN A 538 5.85 -26.66 -11.64
C ASN A 538 6.53 -25.29 -11.77
N PRO A 539 7.56 -24.96 -10.96
CA PRO A 539 8.20 -23.64 -10.96
C PRO A 539 8.69 -23.14 -12.32
N PHE A 540 8.99 -24.06 -13.24
CA PHE A 540 9.58 -23.78 -14.55
C PHE A 540 8.65 -24.16 -15.72
N SER A 541 7.35 -24.29 -15.45
CA SER A 541 6.34 -24.49 -16.48
C SER A 541 6.00 -23.19 -17.20
N TYR A 542 5.40 -23.30 -18.37
CA TYR A 542 5.00 -22.13 -19.15
C TYR A 542 4.05 -21.19 -18.37
N VAL A 543 3.00 -21.74 -17.73
CA VAL A 543 2.02 -20.95 -17.00
C VAL A 543 2.65 -20.30 -15.78
N MET A 544 3.46 -21.02 -14.99
CA MET A 544 4.12 -20.43 -13.80
C MET A 544 5.12 -19.33 -14.19
N GLU A 545 5.82 -19.46 -15.32
CA GLU A 545 6.71 -18.40 -15.82
C GLU A 545 5.92 -17.18 -16.35
N LYS A 546 4.71 -17.38 -16.90
CA LYS A 546 3.80 -16.27 -17.28
C LYS A 546 3.29 -15.50 -16.07
N HIS A 547 3.05 -16.20 -14.97
CA HIS A 547 2.63 -15.60 -13.70
C HIS A 547 3.81 -15.18 -12.80
N GLN A 548 5.05 -15.11 -13.35
CA GLN A 548 6.23 -14.64 -12.61
C GLN A 548 6.57 -13.17 -12.91
N ARG A 549 6.40 -12.64 -14.03
CA ARG A 549 6.66 -11.25 -14.47
C ARG A 549 8.10 -10.73 -14.30
N ASN A 550 8.82 -11.04 -13.22
CA ASN A 550 10.21 -10.62 -13.03
C ASN A 550 11.15 -11.63 -13.74
N TYR A 551 11.91 -11.16 -14.70
CA TYR A 551 12.77 -12.01 -15.52
C TYR A 551 13.73 -12.88 -14.68
N GLY A 552 13.63 -14.20 -14.85
CA GLY A 552 14.43 -15.18 -14.12
C GLY A 552 14.09 -15.34 -12.64
N GLY A 553 12.97 -14.75 -12.14
CA GLY A 553 12.58 -14.78 -10.73
C GLY A 553 12.44 -16.17 -10.14
N ASN A 554 11.80 -17.12 -10.87
CA ASN A 554 11.66 -18.51 -10.41
C ASN A 554 13.02 -19.20 -10.24
N GLY A 555 13.94 -18.96 -11.19
CA GLY A 555 15.32 -19.44 -11.08
C GLY A 555 16.10 -18.82 -9.92
N LYS A 556 15.85 -17.55 -9.62
CA LYS A 556 16.45 -16.84 -8.49
C LYS A 556 15.96 -17.42 -7.16
N ILE A 557 14.65 -17.63 -6.99
CA ILE A 557 14.09 -18.32 -5.82
C ILE A 557 14.74 -19.69 -5.65
N ALA A 558 14.83 -20.50 -6.73
CA ALA A 558 15.46 -21.81 -6.67
C ALA A 558 16.96 -21.75 -6.28
N LYS A 559 17.71 -20.72 -6.71
CA LYS A 559 19.11 -20.50 -6.32
C LYS A 559 19.26 -20.26 -4.82
N TYR A 560 18.42 -19.41 -4.22
CA TYR A 560 18.43 -19.17 -2.78
C TYR A 560 17.95 -20.43 -2.02
N MET A 561 16.95 -21.13 -2.56
CA MET A 561 16.45 -22.38 -1.99
C MET A 561 17.57 -23.43 -1.92
N GLN A 562 18.34 -23.61 -2.99
CA GLN A 562 19.50 -24.52 -3.02
C GLN A 562 20.51 -24.21 -1.92
N ALA A 563 20.71 -22.92 -1.58
CA ALA A 563 21.63 -22.56 -0.51
C ALA A 563 21.09 -22.96 0.88
N ALA A 564 19.78 -22.78 1.13
CA ALA A 564 19.17 -22.88 2.46
C ALA A 564 18.54 -24.25 2.76
N TYR A 565 17.87 -24.89 1.80
CA TYR A 565 17.06 -26.10 2.00
C TYR A 565 17.53 -27.26 1.13
N ARG A 566 17.10 -28.48 1.45
CA ARG A 566 17.15 -29.60 0.50
C ARG A 566 16.20 -29.30 -0.64
N TYR A 567 16.39 -29.91 -1.79
CA TYR A 567 15.49 -29.72 -2.92
C TYR A 567 14.13 -30.38 -2.60
N PRO A 568 13.02 -29.65 -2.62
CA PRO A 568 11.70 -30.19 -2.32
C PRO A 568 11.26 -31.27 -3.32
N GLU A 569 10.65 -32.34 -2.85
CA GLU A 569 10.24 -33.48 -3.70
C GLU A 569 8.98 -33.20 -4.52
N ASN A 570 8.15 -32.24 -4.08
CA ASN A 570 6.90 -31.88 -4.73
C ASN A 570 6.69 -30.34 -4.74
N PHE A 571 5.74 -29.91 -5.57
CA PHE A 571 5.46 -28.48 -5.76
C PHE A 571 4.96 -27.78 -4.49
N SER A 572 4.14 -28.46 -3.68
CA SER A 572 3.64 -27.86 -2.42
C SER A 572 4.76 -27.57 -1.43
N ASP A 573 5.75 -28.44 -1.32
CA ASP A 573 6.91 -28.22 -0.46
C ASP A 573 7.86 -27.16 -1.04
N PHE A 574 7.94 -27.05 -2.38
CA PHE A 574 8.65 -25.97 -3.05
C PHE A 574 8.02 -24.60 -2.70
N VAL A 575 6.69 -24.50 -2.76
CA VAL A 575 5.94 -23.28 -2.39
C VAL A 575 6.23 -22.92 -0.93
N TYR A 576 6.11 -23.87 0.01
CA TYR A 576 6.42 -23.67 1.41
C TYR A 576 7.85 -23.17 1.65
N ALA A 577 8.84 -23.85 1.05
CA ALA A 577 10.24 -23.46 1.19
C ALA A 577 10.50 -22.05 0.60
N SER A 578 9.83 -21.69 -0.52
CA SER A 578 9.94 -20.35 -1.10
C SER A 578 9.40 -19.27 -0.18
N GLN A 579 8.28 -19.53 0.50
CA GLN A 579 7.69 -18.60 1.47
C GLN A 579 8.55 -18.44 2.71
N LEU A 580 9.20 -19.50 3.18
CA LEU A 580 10.16 -19.40 4.29
C LEU A 580 11.40 -18.57 3.91
N LEU A 581 11.91 -18.71 2.68
CA LEU A 581 13.01 -17.88 2.19
C LEU A 581 12.65 -16.41 2.19
N GLN A 582 11.47 -16.06 1.66
CA GLN A 582 10.97 -14.69 1.68
C GLN A 582 10.88 -14.15 3.10
N ALA A 583 10.23 -14.90 3.99
CA ALA A 583 9.99 -14.50 5.37
C ALA A 583 11.30 -14.30 6.14
N ASP A 584 12.25 -15.25 6.04
CA ASP A 584 13.55 -15.14 6.68
C ASP A 584 14.37 -13.98 6.11
N GLY A 585 14.37 -13.78 4.77
CA GLY A 585 15.12 -12.68 4.16
C GLY A 585 14.65 -11.32 4.63
N ILE A 586 13.34 -11.08 4.66
CA ILE A 586 12.76 -9.80 5.13
C ILE A 586 12.96 -9.63 6.64
N ARG A 587 12.82 -10.70 7.42
CA ARG A 587 13.11 -10.69 8.87
C ARG A 587 14.53 -10.22 9.18
N TYR A 588 15.53 -10.67 8.43
CA TYR A 588 16.93 -10.21 8.59
C TYR A 588 17.05 -8.69 8.49
N GLY A 589 16.36 -8.08 7.52
CA GLY A 589 16.35 -6.63 7.35
C GLY A 589 15.58 -5.92 8.47
N VAL A 590 14.30 -6.27 8.66
CA VAL A 590 13.42 -5.56 9.60
C VAL A 590 13.94 -5.62 11.05
N GLU A 591 14.34 -6.82 11.52
CA GLU A 591 14.90 -6.93 12.87
C GLU A 591 16.19 -6.11 13.05
N HIS A 592 17.05 -6.05 12.02
CA HIS A 592 18.25 -5.21 12.06
C HIS A 592 17.88 -3.73 12.15
N TYR A 593 16.94 -3.26 11.34
CA TYR A 593 16.51 -1.86 11.35
C TYR A 593 15.85 -1.49 12.68
N ARG A 594 15.01 -2.34 13.24
CA ARG A 594 14.37 -2.12 14.54
C ARG A 594 15.34 -2.13 15.71
N ARG A 595 16.33 -3.04 15.73
CA ARG A 595 17.42 -3.04 16.74
C ARG A 595 18.21 -1.74 16.76
N ASN A 596 18.22 -1.02 15.64
CA ASN A 596 18.91 0.26 15.48
C ASN A 596 17.93 1.46 15.48
N ARG A 597 16.80 1.30 16.17
CA ARG A 597 15.85 2.38 16.41
C ARG A 597 16.54 3.65 16.91
N GLY A 598 16.10 4.83 16.44
CA GLY A 598 16.75 6.12 16.67
C GLY A 598 17.71 6.53 15.56
N ARG A 599 18.47 5.57 15.00
CA ARG A 599 19.19 5.77 13.74
C ARG A 599 18.31 5.42 12.54
N CYS A 600 17.73 4.23 12.52
CA CYS A 600 16.72 3.82 11.54
C CYS A 600 15.32 4.00 12.14
N MET A 601 14.42 4.62 11.39
CA MET A 601 13.06 4.94 11.87
C MET A 601 11.96 4.47 10.92
N GLY A 602 12.26 3.55 9.99
CA GLY A 602 11.24 2.94 9.15
C GLY A 602 11.70 1.70 8.41
N ALA A 603 10.79 0.74 8.30
CA ALA A 603 10.94 -0.49 7.51
C ALA A 603 9.62 -0.76 6.79
N ILE A 604 9.54 -0.36 5.53
CA ILE A 604 8.42 -0.58 4.62
C ILE A 604 8.91 -1.54 3.55
N TYR A 605 8.40 -2.78 3.56
CA TYR A 605 8.86 -3.77 2.59
C TYR A 605 8.00 -3.78 1.32
N TRP A 606 8.62 -4.06 0.19
CA TRP A 606 7.97 -4.35 -1.06
C TRP A 606 7.58 -5.84 -1.09
N GLN A 607 6.30 -6.26 -1.13
CA GLN A 607 5.07 -5.45 -1.15
C GLN A 607 3.97 -6.11 -0.31
N LEU A 608 2.87 -5.41 -0.06
CA LEU A 608 1.76 -5.89 0.77
C LEU A 608 0.93 -6.98 0.06
N ASN A 609 0.40 -6.65 -1.12
CA ASN A 609 -0.66 -7.38 -1.82
C ASN A 609 -0.35 -7.58 -3.31
N ASP A 610 -1.20 -8.36 -3.97
CA ASP A 610 -1.19 -8.61 -5.42
C ASP A 610 -2.46 -8.06 -6.09
N CYS A 611 -2.36 -7.69 -7.40
CA CYS A 611 -3.51 -7.27 -8.21
C CYS A 611 -4.09 -8.38 -9.11
N TRP A 612 -3.44 -9.55 -9.15
CA TRP A 612 -3.83 -10.76 -9.86
C TRP A 612 -3.06 -11.96 -9.29
N PRO A 613 -3.45 -13.21 -9.59
CA PRO A 613 -2.70 -14.39 -9.12
C PRO A 613 -1.29 -14.44 -9.74
N VAL A 614 -0.25 -14.20 -8.94
CA VAL A 614 1.14 -13.99 -9.41
C VAL A 614 2.16 -14.46 -8.38
N ILE A 615 3.36 -14.80 -8.86
CA ILE A 615 4.55 -15.06 -8.04
C ILE A 615 5.26 -13.72 -7.86
N SER A 616 5.28 -13.20 -6.63
CA SER A 616 5.65 -11.82 -6.35
C SER A 616 6.31 -11.65 -4.97
N TRP A 617 6.58 -10.41 -4.61
CA TRP A 617 7.07 -9.99 -3.30
C TRP A 617 5.97 -9.86 -2.24
N SER A 618 4.69 -10.03 -2.60
CA SER A 618 3.58 -9.82 -1.68
C SER A 618 3.66 -10.66 -0.41
N SER A 619 3.15 -10.13 0.70
CA SER A 619 2.96 -10.89 1.94
C SER A 619 1.55 -11.48 2.05
N ILE A 620 0.59 -10.91 1.33
CA ILE A 620 -0.79 -11.39 1.17
C ILE A 620 -1.03 -11.61 -0.32
N ASP A 621 -1.47 -12.81 -0.70
CA ASP A 621 -1.74 -13.11 -2.10
C ASP A 621 -3.05 -12.48 -2.61
N TYR A 622 -3.29 -12.54 -3.91
CA TYR A 622 -4.46 -11.94 -4.57
C TYR A 622 -5.81 -12.31 -3.94
N TYR A 623 -5.95 -13.51 -3.38
CA TYR A 623 -7.17 -13.98 -2.73
C TYR A 623 -7.22 -13.70 -1.23
N GLY A 624 -6.27 -12.92 -0.70
CA GLY A 624 -6.22 -12.55 0.72
C GLY A 624 -5.60 -13.59 1.64
N ARG A 625 -4.93 -14.61 1.10
CA ARG A 625 -4.22 -15.63 1.89
C ARG A 625 -2.89 -15.07 2.41
N TRP A 626 -2.64 -15.27 3.69
CA TRP A 626 -1.36 -14.90 4.28
C TRP A 626 -0.26 -15.85 3.85
N LYS A 627 0.82 -15.31 3.27
CA LYS A 627 2.07 -16.04 3.09
C LYS A 627 2.85 -16.05 4.41
N ALA A 628 3.88 -16.89 4.51
CA ALA A 628 4.73 -16.96 5.71
C ALA A 628 5.24 -15.57 6.14
N LEU A 629 5.57 -14.70 5.17
CA LEU A 629 6.03 -13.34 5.44
C LEU A 629 5.05 -12.52 6.30
N HIS A 630 3.73 -12.65 6.08
CA HIS A 630 2.77 -11.84 6.84
C HIS A 630 2.68 -12.27 8.31
N TYR A 631 2.83 -13.57 8.62
CA TYR A 631 2.98 -14.06 9.99
C TYR A 631 4.28 -13.62 10.64
N TYR A 632 5.39 -13.63 9.86
CA TYR A 632 6.67 -13.08 10.32
C TYR A 632 6.56 -11.58 10.55
N ALA A 633 5.82 -10.84 9.70
CA ALA A 633 5.57 -9.41 9.90
C ALA A 633 4.87 -9.13 11.23
N LYS A 634 3.86 -9.90 11.60
CA LYS A 634 3.22 -9.78 12.90
C LYS A 634 4.23 -9.91 14.05
N ARG A 635 5.22 -10.80 13.95
CA ARG A 635 6.25 -11.00 14.98
C ARG A 635 7.31 -9.89 14.95
N PHE A 636 7.87 -9.58 13.78
CA PHE A 636 8.91 -8.56 13.71
C PHE A 636 8.39 -7.11 13.77
N PHE A 637 7.08 -6.89 13.71
CA PHE A 637 6.40 -5.63 14.00
C PHE A 637 5.66 -5.65 15.35
N ALA A 638 5.88 -6.65 16.20
CA ALA A 638 5.29 -6.67 17.54
C ALA A 638 5.67 -5.40 18.31
N PRO A 639 4.73 -4.81 19.09
CA PRO A 639 4.99 -3.58 19.86
C PRO A 639 6.19 -3.71 20.79
N VAL A 640 6.33 -4.85 21.47
CA VAL A 640 7.54 -5.22 22.22
C VAL A 640 8.11 -6.49 21.57
N MET A 641 9.30 -6.38 20.99
CA MET A 641 9.94 -7.47 20.22
C MET A 641 11.27 -7.85 20.82
N LEU A 642 11.47 -9.14 21.11
CA LEU A 642 12.79 -9.71 21.34
C LEU A 642 13.34 -10.29 20.04
N SER A 643 14.52 -9.88 19.64
CA SER A 643 15.23 -10.37 18.46
C SER A 643 16.65 -10.78 18.76
N CYS A 644 17.20 -11.65 17.92
CA CYS A 644 18.56 -12.15 18.03
C CYS A 644 19.40 -11.73 16.82
N GLU A 645 20.55 -11.08 17.10
CA GLU A 645 21.62 -10.92 16.12
C GLU A 645 22.62 -12.06 16.33
N GLU A 646 22.53 -13.07 15.49
CA GLU A 646 23.46 -14.20 15.50
C GLU A 646 24.66 -13.96 14.58
N GLN A 647 25.82 -14.51 14.95
CA GLN A 647 26.89 -14.82 14.02
C GLN A 647 26.91 -16.32 13.81
N SER A 648 26.80 -16.75 12.59
CA SER A 648 26.61 -18.16 12.21
C SER A 648 27.22 -18.44 10.85
N TRP A 649 27.15 -19.68 10.39
CA TRP A 649 27.53 -20.01 9.02
C TRP A 649 26.76 -19.21 7.95
N MET A 650 25.50 -18.88 8.23
CA MET A 650 24.65 -18.11 7.30
C MET A 650 25.03 -16.62 7.21
N THR A 651 25.80 -16.10 8.15
CA THR A 651 26.20 -14.69 8.20
C THR A 651 27.60 -14.41 7.68
N VAL A 652 28.31 -15.44 7.21
CA VAL A 652 29.66 -15.33 6.64
C VAL A 652 29.67 -15.82 5.20
N GLU A 653 30.50 -15.23 4.35
CA GLU A 653 30.78 -15.76 3.01
C GLU A 653 31.64 -17.00 3.15
N ALA A 654 31.02 -18.18 3.13
CA ALA A 654 31.69 -19.45 3.23
C ALA A 654 31.69 -20.19 1.90
N ASP A 655 32.86 -20.49 1.37
CA ASP A 655 33.01 -21.42 0.26
C ASP A 655 33.00 -22.87 0.80
N MET A 656 32.01 -23.66 0.40
CA MET A 656 31.83 -25.06 0.74
C MET A 656 33.07 -25.93 0.36
N ASN A 657 33.87 -25.47 -0.57
CA ASN A 657 35.09 -26.17 -1.01
C ASN A 657 36.31 -25.92 -0.10
N ARG A 658 36.21 -25.00 0.85
CA ARG A 658 37.26 -24.78 1.84
C ARG A 658 37.21 -25.91 2.88
N GLN A 659 38.31 -26.66 3.00
CA GLN A 659 38.41 -27.77 3.95
C GLN A 659 38.30 -27.33 5.42
N HIS A 660 38.74 -26.11 5.74
CA HIS A 660 38.67 -25.53 7.07
C HIS A 660 38.37 -24.05 6.93
N PHE A 661 37.24 -23.61 7.48
CA PHE A 661 36.99 -22.20 7.75
C PHE A 661 36.44 -22.08 9.17
N GLU A 662 37.00 -21.13 9.89
CA GLU A 662 36.47 -20.74 11.20
C GLU A 662 35.54 -19.55 11.01
N PHE A 663 34.45 -19.56 11.71
CA PHE A 663 33.51 -18.44 11.79
C PHE A 663 33.07 -18.24 13.24
N GLU A 664 32.74 -17.02 13.57
CA GLU A 664 32.21 -16.68 14.86
C GLU A 664 30.85 -17.34 15.07
N LYS A 665 30.64 -17.89 16.27
CA LYS A 665 29.37 -18.42 16.75
C LYS A 665 28.98 -17.65 17.99
N SER A 666 28.00 -16.76 17.85
CA SER A 666 27.56 -15.91 18.95
C SER A 666 26.12 -15.50 18.76
N ILE A 667 25.52 -15.05 19.86
CA ILE A 667 24.22 -14.38 19.88
C ILE A 667 24.34 -13.05 20.58
N ARG A 668 23.52 -12.09 20.15
CA ARG A 668 23.29 -10.85 20.87
C ARG A 668 21.81 -10.52 20.82
N LEU A 669 21.18 -10.53 22.00
CA LEU A 669 19.73 -10.30 22.11
C LEU A 669 19.44 -8.79 22.22
N ASN A 670 18.30 -8.37 21.69
CA ASN A 670 17.83 -7.00 21.76
C ASN A 670 16.32 -6.99 21.99
N VAL A 671 15.84 -6.14 22.90
CA VAL A 671 14.41 -5.87 23.09
C VAL A 671 14.10 -4.48 22.58
N THR A 672 13.20 -4.38 21.59
CA THR A 672 12.66 -3.10 21.11
C THR A 672 11.28 -2.86 21.70
N ASN A 673 10.97 -1.61 22.02
CA ASN A 673 9.69 -1.14 22.52
C ASN A 673 9.19 0.01 21.63
N GLU A 674 8.06 -0.20 20.93
CA GLU A 674 7.36 0.81 20.14
C GLU A 674 6.04 1.24 20.81
N THR A 675 5.97 1.21 22.14
CA THR A 675 4.83 1.70 22.91
C THR A 675 5.18 2.96 23.70
N LEU A 676 4.17 3.66 24.20
CA LEU A 676 4.33 4.82 25.07
C LEU A 676 4.45 4.43 26.56
N ASP A 677 4.55 3.13 26.85
CA ASP A 677 4.76 2.60 28.20
C ASP A 677 6.16 2.01 28.33
N ALA A 678 6.76 2.12 29.53
CA ALA A 678 7.99 1.38 29.84
C ALA A 678 7.66 -0.05 30.24
N HIS A 679 8.47 -1.00 29.79
CA HIS A 679 8.27 -2.43 30.05
C HIS A 679 9.39 -3.01 30.90
N ARG A 680 9.03 -3.92 31.79
CA ARG A 680 9.99 -4.72 32.56
C ARG A 680 9.87 -6.17 32.13
N VAL A 681 10.82 -6.63 31.32
CA VAL A 681 10.81 -7.96 30.68
C VAL A 681 11.87 -8.88 31.28
N LEU A 682 11.50 -10.15 31.50
CA LEU A 682 12.44 -11.22 31.80
C LEU A 682 12.83 -11.88 30.47
N VAL A 683 14.07 -11.71 30.04
CA VAL A 683 14.62 -12.40 28.88
C VAL A 683 15.28 -13.68 29.32
N LYS A 684 14.85 -14.80 28.72
CA LYS A 684 15.43 -16.13 28.91
C LYS A 684 15.98 -16.62 27.57
N TRP A 685 17.15 -17.30 27.64
CA TRP A 685 17.68 -17.99 26.47
C TRP A 685 18.35 -19.31 26.89
N ALA A 686 18.33 -20.28 25.97
CA ALA A 686 18.91 -21.59 26.23
C ALA A 686 19.57 -22.18 24.98
N VAL A 687 20.72 -22.81 25.15
CA VAL A 687 21.29 -23.75 24.17
C VAL A 687 20.60 -25.09 24.36
N ARG A 688 20.06 -25.63 23.29
CA ARG A 688 19.32 -26.90 23.31
C ARG A 688 19.84 -27.88 22.26
N LYS A 689 19.66 -29.17 22.51
CA LYS A 689 19.79 -30.24 21.51
C LYS A 689 18.56 -30.33 20.63
N THR A 690 18.63 -31.05 19.52
CA THR A 690 17.53 -31.30 18.59
C THR A 690 16.32 -32.01 19.25
N ASP A 691 16.51 -32.70 20.37
CA ASP A 691 15.43 -33.28 21.20
C ASP A 691 14.85 -32.26 22.23
N ALA A 692 15.25 -30.99 22.10
CA ALA A 692 14.92 -29.87 22.98
C ALA A 692 15.51 -29.93 24.41
N THR A 693 16.39 -30.92 24.73
CA THR A 693 17.13 -30.98 26.01
C THR A 693 17.96 -29.74 26.19
N ILE A 694 17.82 -29.06 27.33
CA ILE A 694 18.61 -27.86 27.69
C ILE A 694 20.03 -28.28 28.08
N LEU A 695 21.04 -27.62 27.48
CA LEU A 695 22.46 -27.78 27.80
C LEU A 695 22.97 -26.61 28.63
N ARG A 696 22.51 -25.42 28.37
CA ARG A 696 22.82 -24.17 29.07
C ARG A 696 21.61 -23.26 29.00
N GLU A 697 21.31 -22.60 30.11
CA GLU A 697 20.27 -21.56 30.14
C GLU A 697 20.71 -20.37 30.98
N GLU A 698 20.23 -19.18 30.61
CA GLU A 698 20.43 -17.96 31.36
C GLU A 698 19.19 -17.09 31.27
N GLU A 699 19.01 -16.25 32.32
CA GLU A 699 17.90 -15.28 32.35
C GLU A 699 18.38 -13.94 32.90
N GLN A 700 17.77 -12.87 32.41
CA GLN A 700 18.07 -11.51 32.81
C GLN A 700 16.82 -10.62 32.74
N TRP A 701 16.62 -9.82 33.80
CA TRP A 701 15.62 -8.75 33.77
C TRP A 701 16.15 -7.54 33.03
N LEU A 702 15.32 -6.95 32.14
CA LEU A 702 15.59 -5.70 31.42
C LEU A 702 14.49 -4.69 31.70
N GLU A 703 14.91 -3.46 31.97
CA GLU A 703 14.04 -2.27 31.91
C GLU A 703 14.13 -1.72 30.49
N VAL A 704 13.00 -1.68 29.78
CA VAL A 704 12.92 -1.23 28.39
C VAL A 704 12.13 0.08 28.36
N PRO A 705 12.79 1.24 28.23
CA PRO A 705 12.14 2.53 28.20
C PRO A 705 11.13 2.66 27.04
N VAL A 706 10.26 3.65 27.12
CA VAL A 706 9.35 4.01 26.03
C VAL A 706 10.14 4.26 24.74
N LEU A 707 9.60 3.81 23.62
CA LEU A 707 10.13 4.07 22.26
C LEU A 707 11.66 3.85 22.18
N SER A 708 12.15 2.68 22.59
CA SER A 708 13.58 2.39 22.73
C SER A 708 13.97 1.01 22.20
N ALA A 709 15.28 0.81 22.06
CA ALA A 709 15.90 -0.49 21.80
C ALA A 709 17.01 -0.73 22.81
N VAL A 710 16.94 -1.85 23.52
CA VAL A 710 17.89 -2.22 24.59
C VAL A 710 18.63 -3.49 24.20
N TRP A 711 19.97 -3.38 24.12
CA TRP A 711 20.84 -4.50 23.83
C TRP A 711 21.28 -5.21 25.09
N MET A 712 21.31 -6.54 25.04
CA MET A 712 22.04 -7.37 26.02
C MET A 712 23.51 -7.53 25.61
N ASP A 713 24.30 -8.04 26.52
CA ASP A 713 25.69 -8.39 26.20
C ASP A 713 25.77 -9.52 25.18
N LYS A 714 26.78 -9.48 24.33
CA LYS A 714 27.08 -10.53 23.36
C LYS A 714 27.53 -11.79 24.08
N VAL A 715 26.95 -12.93 23.69
CA VAL A 715 27.31 -14.24 24.22
C VAL A 715 28.03 -15.05 23.14
N GLU A 716 29.29 -15.35 23.36
CA GLU A 716 30.06 -16.25 22.48
C GLU A 716 29.77 -17.71 22.80
N LEU A 717 29.58 -18.51 21.74
CA LEU A 717 29.20 -19.91 21.79
C LEU A 717 30.18 -20.78 20.97
N PRO A 718 31.52 -20.70 21.19
CA PRO A 718 32.52 -21.35 20.34
C PRO A 718 32.35 -22.87 20.28
N GLN A 719 31.76 -23.47 21.30
CA GLN A 719 31.60 -24.92 21.45
C GLN A 719 30.26 -25.45 20.91
N ILE A 720 29.35 -24.59 20.46
CA ILE A 720 28.04 -25.04 19.96
C ILE A 720 28.20 -25.95 18.73
N ASP A 721 27.51 -27.08 18.73
CA ASP A 721 27.45 -27.96 17.56
C ASP A 721 26.41 -27.42 16.57
N CYS A 722 26.90 -26.80 15.50
CA CYS A 722 26.05 -26.15 14.50
C CYS A 722 25.03 -27.07 13.80
N PHE A 723 25.23 -28.39 13.88
CA PHE A 723 24.39 -29.38 13.23
C PHE A 723 23.36 -30.03 14.18
N ASN A 724 23.57 -29.98 15.48
CA ASN A 724 22.76 -30.71 16.46
C ASN A 724 22.26 -29.84 17.62
N GLU A 725 22.69 -28.57 17.67
CA GLU A 725 22.32 -27.65 18.75
C GLU A 725 21.82 -26.32 18.19
N TYR A 726 20.85 -25.73 18.91
CA TYR A 726 20.27 -24.45 18.57
C TYR A 726 20.08 -23.60 19.83
N VAL A 727 19.83 -22.30 19.64
CA VAL A 727 19.45 -21.40 20.73
C VAL A 727 17.98 -21.06 20.63
N SER A 728 17.25 -21.18 21.74
CA SER A 728 15.90 -20.61 21.93
C SER A 728 15.98 -19.37 22.82
N TYR A 729 15.12 -18.38 22.58
CA TYR A 729 15.02 -17.17 23.40
C TYR A 729 13.56 -16.74 23.55
N GLU A 730 13.23 -16.18 24.72
CA GLU A 730 11.89 -15.80 25.12
C GLU A 730 11.94 -14.50 25.94
N ALA A 731 10.98 -13.60 25.70
CA ALA A 731 10.70 -12.43 26.54
C ALA A 731 9.40 -12.64 27.29
N TRP A 732 9.45 -12.51 28.60
CA TRP A 732 8.33 -12.71 29.50
C TRP A 732 7.93 -11.41 30.20
N GLU A 733 6.65 -11.13 30.23
CA GLU A 733 6.06 -10.05 31.00
C GLU A 733 4.77 -10.55 31.68
N ASN A 734 4.58 -10.28 32.97
CA ASN A 734 3.42 -10.72 33.74
C ASN A 734 3.13 -12.24 33.61
N ASP A 735 4.17 -13.07 33.67
CA ASP A 735 4.13 -14.52 33.49
C ASP A 735 3.62 -15.00 32.12
N GLN A 736 3.64 -14.15 31.11
CA GLN A 736 3.28 -14.49 29.74
C GLN A 736 4.47 -14.29 28.79
N ILE A 737 4.62 -15.16 27.79
CA ILE A 737 5.57 -14.96 26.71
C ILE A 737 4.98 -13.91 25.75
N ILE A 738 5.69 -12.79 25.60
CA ILE A 738 5.31 -11.70 24.71
C ILE A 738 6.10 -11.70 23.38
N SER A 739 7.25 -12.37 23.34
CA SER A 739 8.05 -12.55 22.15
C SER A 739 8.97 -13.75 22.31
N GLN A 740 9.20 -14.50 21.23
CA GLN A 740 10.07 -15.69 21.26
C GLN A 740 10.64 -16.00 19.88
N GLY A 741 11.71 -16.80 19.85
CA GLY A 741 12.29 -17.28 18.62
C GLY A 741 13.38 -18.33 18.84
N THR A 742 13.92 -18.86 17.74
CA THR A 742 15.07 -19.77 17.75
C THR A 742 16.10 -19.38 16.68
N VAL A 743 17.34 -19.78 16.91
CA VAL A 743 18.46 -19.62 15.97
C VAL A 743 19.21 -20.93 15.85
N ILE A 744 19.44 -21.36 14.61
CA ILE A 744 20.38 -22.43 14.25
C ILE A 744 21.66 -21.81 13.67
N PHE A 745 22.80 -22.49 13.79
CA PHE A 745 24.10 -21.95 13.38
C PHE A 745 24.65 -22.51 12.07
N SER A 746 23.86 -23.36 11.40
CA SER A 746 24.11 -23.87 10.04
C SER A 746 22.93 -23.53 9.14
N TYR A 747 23.10 -23.78 7.83
CA TYR A 747 21.94 -23.73 6.95
C TYR A 747 20.90 -24.81 7.33
N PRO A 748 19.60 -24.53 7.23
CA PRO A 748 18.55 -25.49 7.61
C PRO A 748 18.73 -26.89 7.02
N LYS A 749 19.24 -27.00 5.77
CA LYS A 749 19.49 -28.29 5.10
C LYS A 749 20.57 -29.16 5.75
N TYR A 750 21.44 -28.58 6.54
CA TYR A 750 22.53 -29.29 7.22
C TYR A 750 22.24 -29.61 8.69
N PHE A 751 21.19 -28.97 9.25
CA PHE A 751 20.80 -29.21 10.62
C PHE A 751 20.11 -30.56 10.76
N HIS A 752 20.49 -31.35 11.76
CA HIS A 752 20.02 -32.71 11.99
C HIS A 752 18.71 -32.71 12.81
N TYR A 753 17.61 -32.32 12.17
CA TYR A 753 16.30 -32.38 12.82
C TYR A 753 15.94 -33.83 13.18
N LEU A 754 15.37 -34.02 14.37
CA LEU A 754 14.63 -35.25 14.71
C LEU A 754 13.19 -35.14 14.21
N ASN A 755 12.53 -36.28 13.98
CA ASN A 755 11.11 -36.22 13.70
C ASN A 755 10.37 -35.70 14.95
N PRO A 756 9.74 -34.51 14.92
CA PRO A 756 9.10 -33.95 16.10
C PRO A 756 7.74 -34.59 16.47
N GLY A 757 7.24 -35.58 15.68
CA GLY A 757 6.00 -36.30 15.99
C GLY A 757 4.80 -35.35 16.13
N LEU A 758 4.65 -34.36 15.20
CA LEU A 758 3.61 -33.36 15.33
C LEU A 758 2.20 -33.98 15.39
N ALA A 759 1.42 -33.61 16.41
CA ALA A 759 0.02 -33.92 16.55
C ALA A 759 -0.80 -32.64 16.62
N VAL A 760 -1.88 -32.58 15.85
CA VAL A 760 -2.78 -31.42 15.77
C VAL A 760 -4.19 -31.80 16.16
N ARG A 761 -4.88 -30.94 16.92
CA ARG A 761 -6.30 -31.06 17.26
C ARG A 761 -6.96 -29.68 17.35
N VAL A 762 -8.24 -29.64 17.15
CA VAL A 762 -9.06 -28.45 17.39
C VAL A 762 -9.59 -28.47 18.82
N ASP A 763 -9.56 -27.35 19.52
CA ASP A 763 -10.04 -27.15 20.87
C ASP A 763 -10.80 -25.82 20.97
N GLY A 764 -12.10 -25.86 20.68
CA GLY A 764 -12.93 -24.63 20.59
C GLY A 764 -12.56 -23.76 19.42
N ASP A 765 -12.15 -22.54 19.69
CA ASP A 765 -11.66 -21.54 18.71
C ASP A 765 -10.13 -21.56 18.56
N GLU A 766 -9.48 -22.57 19.14
CA GLU A 766 -8.03 -22.74 19.06
C GLU A 766 -7.63 -24.02 18.31
N ILE A 767 -6.46 -24.00 17.73
CA ILE A 767 -5.74 -25.18 17.24
C ILE A 767 -4.58 -25.44 18.19
N VAL A 768 -4.49 -26.69 18.64
CA VAL A 768 -3.43 -27.16 19.54
C VAL A 768 -2.50 -28.06 18.76
N VAL A 769 -1.21 -27.70 18.74
CA VAL A 769 -0.15 -28.49 18.13
C VAL A 769 0.80 -28.97 19.24
N LYS A 770 1.16 -30.24 19.22
CA LYS A 770 2.13 -30.85 20.15
C LYS A 770 3.33 -31.35 19.35
N ALA A 771 4.52 -31.08 19.87
CA ALA A 771 5.78 -31.59 19.35
C ALA A 771 6.56 -32.35 20.42
N GLU A 772 7.31 -33.41 20.03
CA GLU A 772 8.13 -34.26 20.91
C GLU A 772 9.65 -33.93 20.79
N ALA A 773 10.01 -33.12 19.80
CA ALA A 773 11.36 -32.62 19.57
C ALA A 773 11.28 -31.21 18.95
N TYR A 774 12.41 -30.58 18.69
CA TYR A 774 12.48 -29.28 18.02
C TYR A 774 11.82 -29.34 16.64
N ALA A 775 10.86 -28.47 16.42
CA ALA A 775 10.20 -28.30 15.14
C ALA A 775 10.34 -26.86 14.64
N LYS A 776 10.98 -26.68 13.46
CA LYS A 776 11.20 -25.37 12.86
C LYS A 776 10.13 -25.03 11.83
N SER A 777 9.62 -23.80 11.93
CA SER A 777 8.66 -23.20 10.99
C SER A 777 7.41 -24.07 10.75
N VAL A 778 6.73 -24.42 11.85
CA VAL A 778 5.50 -25.25 11.80
C VAL A 778 4.41 -24.47 11.09
N GLU A 779 3.96 -24.98 9.95
CA GLU A 779 2.80 -24.51 9.19
C GLU A 779 1.58 -25.32 9.54
N ILE A 780 0.49 -24.62 9.83
CA ILE A 780 -0.86 -25.18 9.97
C ILE A 780 -1.71 -24.65 8.83
N ARG A 781 -2.38 -25.54 8.10
CA ARG A 781 -3.29 -25.15 7.01
C ARG A 781 -4.54 -26.05 7.00
N ASN A 782 -5.64 -25.52 6.47
CA ASN A 782 -6.83 -26.28 6.16
C ASN A 782 -6.82 -26.73 4.69
N GLU A 783 -7.88 -27.44 4.27
CA GLU A 783 -8.00 -27.96 2.90
C GLU A 783 -8.06 -26.86 1.84
N LYS A 784 -8.61 -25.67 2.20
CA LYS A 784 -8.81 -24.55 1.29
C LYS A 784 -7.67 -23.52 1.29
N ASP A 785 -6.70 -23.66 2.18
CA ASP A 785 -5.66 -22.65 2.45
C ASP A 785 -6.23 -21.24 2.70
N ASP A 786 -7.39 -21.15 3.36
CA ASP A 786 -8.06 -19.88 3.72
C ASP A 786 -8.12 -19.64 5.24
N LEU A 787 -7.38 -20.44 6.01
CA LEU A 787 -7.32 -20.34 7.47
C LEU A 787 -6.35 -19.22 7.87
N ILE A 788 -6.86 -18.21 8.58
CA ILE A 788 -6.04 -17.15 9.20
C ILE A 788 -5.97 -17.44 10.70
N LEU A 789 -4.75 -17.59 11.18
CA LEU A 789 -4.45 -17.90 12.58
C LEU A 789 -3.82 -16.70 13.28
N GLU A 790 -3.88 -16.71 14.61
CA GLU A 790 -3.16 -15.70 15.40
C GLU A 790 -1.64 -15.77 15.19
N ASP A 791 -1.09 -16.97 15.01
CA ASP A 791 0.29 -17.22 14.60
C ASP A 791 0.39 -18.49 13.74
N ASN A 792 1.43 -18.54 12.88
CA ASN A 792 1.73 -19.69 12.04
C ASN A 792 3.21 -19.65 11.64
N TYR A 793 3.75 -20.72 11.07
CA TYR A 793 5.18 -20.83 10.75
C TYR A 793 6.09 -20.57 11.95
N PHE A 794 5.67 -20.97 13.14
CA PHE A 794 6.38 -20.81 14.41
C PHE A 794 7.33 -21.97 14.69
N ASP A 795 8.32 -21.73 15.58
CA ASP A 795 9.24 -22.76 16.06
C ASP A 795 8.73 -23.36 17.39
N MET A 796 8.97 -24.67 17.62
CA MET A 796 8.52 -25.38 18.83
C MET A 796 9.68 -26.09 19.51
N ASN A 797 9.74 -26.02 20.85
CA ASN A 797 10.78 -26.61 21.71
C ASN A 797 10.26 -27.84 22.46
N ALA A 798 9.68 -28.85 21.78
CA ALA A 798 9.08 -30.04 22.38
C ALA A 798 7.98 -29.71 23.41
N VAL A 799 7.04 -28.87 23.05
CA VAL A 799 5.94 -28.36 23.87
C VAL A 799 4.60 -28.47 23.17
N GLU A 800 3.52 -28.19 23.89
CA GLU A 800 2.21 -27.92 23.31
C GLU A 800 2.11 -26.40 23.01
N TYR A 801 1.69 -26.05 21.80
CA TYR A 801 1.46 -24.68 21.34
C TYR A 801 0.00 -24.49 20.97
N ARG A 802 -0.62 -23.39 21.41
CA ARG A 802 -2.02 -23.06 21.14
C ARG A 802 -2.09 -21.82 20.26
N VAL A 803 -2.91 -21.90 19.22
CA VAL A 803 -3.06 -20.82 18.24
C VAL A 803 -4.55 -20.56 18.03
N LYS A 804 -4.97 -19.32 18.21
CA LYS A 804 -6.34 -18.90 18.00
C LYS A 804 -6.67 -18.83 16.51
N ILE A 805 -7.88 -19.24 16.13
CA ILE A 805 -8.43 -19.06 14.79
C ILE A 805 -8.98 -17.64 14.69
N LEU A 806 -8.47 -16.84 13.77
CA LEU A 806 -8.94 -15.48 13.52
C LEU A 806 -9.98 -15.44 12.40
N ASP A 807 -9.84 -16.33 11.41
CA ASP A 807 -10.78 -16.49 10.29
C ASP A 807 -10.64 -17.86 9.64
N GLY A 808 -11.66 -18.29 8.89
CA GLY A 808 -11.70 -19.59 8.22
C GLY A 808 -12.19 -20.72 9.13
N LYS A 809 -12.26 -21.94 8.59
CA LYS A 809 -12.69 -23.16 9.28
C LYS A 809 -11.57 -24.18 9.35
N PRO A 810 -11.37 -24.86 10.48
CA PRO A 810 -10.27 -25.81 10.67
C PRO A 810 -10.58 -27.21 10.06
N ASP A 811 -11.18 -27.25 8.86
CA ASP A 811 -11.54 -28.49 8.19
C ASP A 811 -10.33 -29.10 7.45
N GLY A 812 -10.08 -30.41 7.66
CA GLY A 812 -9.01 -31.10 6.96
C GLY A 812 -7.60 -30.60 7.30
N LEU A 813 -7.37 -30.28 8.58
CA LEU A 813 -6.09 -29.72 9.06
C LEU A 813 -4.89 -30.57 8.65
N LYS A 814 -3.87 -29.90 8.15
CA LYS A 814 -2.54 -30.45 7.83
C LYS A 814 -1.47 -29.61 8.51
N VAL A 815 -0.42 -30.28 8.96
CA VAL A 815 0.78 -29.62 9.53
C VAL A 815 2.02 -30.09 8.80
N ARG A 816 2.97 -29.18 8.61
CA ARG A 816 4.33 -29.49 8.12
C ARG A 816 5.37 -28.58 8.78
N ARG A 817 6.61 -28.92 8.61
CA ARG A 817 7.77 -28.23 9.19
C ARG A 817 9.02 -28.46 8.30
N VAL A 818 10.11 -27.75 8.58
CA VAL A 818 11.35 -27.86 7.80
C VAL A 818 11.90 -29.29 7.74
N TYR A 819 11.65 -30.15 8.74
CA TYR A 819 12.01 -31.56 8.72
C TYR A 819 11.44 -32.32 7.51
N ASP A 820 10.30 -31.90 6.99
CA ASP A 820 9.56 -32.57 5.90
C ASP A 820 10.11 -32.25 4.51
N ILE A 821 11.06 -31.27 4.39
CA ILE A 821 11.72 -30.90 3.14
C ILE A 821 13.12 -31.53 3.01
#